data_b1cdd9103c2723147c287b1d150fbcdc
#
_entry.id   b1cdd9103c2723147c287b1d150fbcdc
#
_cell.length_a   1.000
_cell.length_b   1.000
_cell.length_c   1.000
_cell.angle_alpha   90.00
_cell.angle_beta   90.00
_cell.angle_gamma   90.00
#
_symmetry.space_group_name_H-M   'P 1'
#
loop_
_entity.id
_entity.type
_entity.pdbx_description
1 polymer ?
#
loop_
_entity_poly.entity_id
_entity_poly.type
_entity_poly.pdbx_seq_one_letter_code
_entity_poly.pdbx_strand_id
1 'polypeptide(L)'
;PPPHPKHSFPTRRSSDLDWVAVGENRVAITFTPADQSLNRRDEFLYTLLVPDRARTVFPCFDQPDMKSFFTLTLEVPSTWQAVANGAITQTDSTSVSGRNRISFKETEPLSTYLFSFVAGKLTREVYSRNGRDISIYHRETDPKKIAQCPAIADEVFDALEWQEDFTGIPYPFAKYDVIILPGFQYGGMEHTGATLYTDRRMFLDEHPTLNERLSRSSLIAHETSHMWFGDYVTMKWFDDVWTKEVFANYFASRIVEPLYPDVNHRLNFIRDYIPASYSEDRTSGANPIKQDLDNLRNAGLVYGNIIYDKSPVIMEMLVRVLGEDAFQQGIREYLTTYAYGNATWEGLIRILNKYTEEDLAAWSEVWVNQKGMPEITASVKDGELVVEQRDPLGRGLKWPQELTYRVICGTDSEEIPVSLEGNSDSFRMKLSFLPNGNCVILPNINGRGYGFFKITEGESSGLWSVLRSSEDEVLKGSLLITLYENLRWKTISPQGFREEMLAYLPNESNSLLFSMALSYLGDCQRIFPSDSRPLEQVLWKIVTTNPVSQHRLQAFRLYRSIADSEEAVQRLYTLWQERKAPKDCTLSESDYIGLSYMLAMHLPEKADKIIATQLSRIQNPDRKKEYQFISPSVSPRKEERDSVFASLLIAGNRRVEPWASSALAHLNHRLREQESVAYIRPALEAMPEVQRTGDIFFPTAWVRSLLSAHTSKEARKEVDAFFTAHPDFPLMLSNKIKQQASHLY
;
A
#
# COMPACT_ATOMS: atom_id res chain seq x y z
N PRO A 1 15.98 12.53 33.95
CA PRO A 1 15.60 11.40 33.15
C PRO A 1 16.34 10.18 33.64
N PRO A 2 15.66 9.01 33.87
CA PRO A 2 16.34 7.82 34.27
C PRO A 2 17.30 7.40 33.17
N PRO A 3 18.50 6.84 33.50
CA PRO A 3 19.44 6.40 32.50
C PRO A 3 18.81 5.26 31.69
N HIS A 4 18.85 5.37 30.37
CA HIS A 4 18.49 4.28 29.47
C HIS A 4 19.25 3.03 29.86
N PRO A 5 18.60 1.85 29.99
CA PRO A 5 19.33 0.63 30.11
C PRO A 5 20.14 0.46 28.81
N LYS A 6 21.44 0.64 28.91
CA LYS A 6 22.38 0.18 27.90
C LYS A 6 22.30 -1.34 27.94
N HIS A 7 21.52 -1.93 27.05
CA HIS A 7 21.69 -3.34 26.71
C HIS A 7 22.93 -3.46 25.82
N SER A 8 24.08 -3.15 26.39
CA SER A 8 25.33 -3.72 25.91
C SER A 8 25.36 -5.14 26.46
N PHE A 9 25.29 -6.14 25.60
CA PHE A 9 25.92 -7.42 25.95
C PHE A 9 27.30 -7.08 26.47
N PRO A 10 27.73 -7.61 27.64
CA PRO A 10 29.08 -7.34 28.12
C PRO A 10 30.00 -7.80 26.99
N THR A 11 30.79 -6.90 26.44
CA THR A 11 31.90 -7.21 25.55
C THR A 11 32.97 -7.91 26.35
N ARG A 12 32.70 -9.18 26.70
CA ARG A 12 33.74 -10.08 27.18
C ARG A 12 34.56 -10.46 25.97
N ARG A 13 35.89 -10.30 26.08
CA ARG A 13 36.81 -10.83 25.07
C ARG A 13 36.59 -12.33 24.95
N SER A 14 36.75 -12.89 23.75
CA SER A 14 36.66 -14.36 23.53
C SER A 14 37.53 -15.19 24.47
N SER A 15 38.57 -14.60 25.07
CA SER A 15 39.42 -15.20 26.11
C SER A 15 38.72 -15.39 27.46
N ASP A 16 37.52 -14.84 27.68
CA ASP A 16 36.80 -14.97 28.95
C ASP A 16 35.70 -16.04 28.89
N LEU A 17 35.61 -16.79 27.78
CA LEU A 17 34.60 -17.84 27.56
C LEU A 17 35.28 -19.22 27.52
N ASP A 18 35.78 -19.70 28.67
CA ASP A 18 36.44 -21.01 28.81
C ASP A 18 35.56 -22.19 28.35
N TRP A 19 34.26 -21.97 28.14
CA TRP A 19 33.28 -22.97 27.71
C TRP A 19 32.96 -22.93 26.21
N VAL A 20 33.51 -21.98 25.45
CA VAL A 20 33.33 -21.89 24.00
C VAL A 20 34.48 -22.57 23.29
N ALA A 21 34.17 -23.59 22.51
CA ALA A 21 35.16 -24.32 21.70
C ALA A 21 35.16 -23.79 20.25
N VAL A 22 36.31 -24.00 19.57
CA VAL A 22 36.34 -23.81 18.11
C VAL A 22 35.51 -24.91 17.47
N GLY A 23 34.50 -24.54 16.66
CA GLY A 23 33.59 -25.47 16.03
C GLY A 23 32.16 -25.36 16.60
N GLU A 24 31.43 -26.47 16.62
CA GLU A 24 30.04 -26.50 17.09
C GLU A 24 29.96 -26.26 18.60
N ASN A 25 29.08 -25.33 18.99
CA ASN A 25 28.76 -25.08 20.40
C ASN A 25 27.24 -25.14 20.57
N ARG A 26 26.77 -25.66 21.72
CA ARG A 26 25.35 -25.73 22.07
C ARG A 26 25.06 -24.83 23.26
N VAL A 27 24.14 -23.91 23.10
CA VAL A 27 23.71 -22.97 24.14
C VAL A 27 22.23 -23.19 24.40
N ALA A 28 21.83 -23.42 25.65
CA ALA A 28 20.42 -23.47 26.07
C ALA A 28 20.06 -22.16 26.78
N ILE A 29 19.00 -21.53 26.35
CA ILE A 29 18.50 -20.27 26.91
C ILE A 29 17.03 -20.45 27.28
N THR A 30 16.68 -20.18 28.54
CA THR A 30 15.27 -20.05 28.97
C THR A 30 14.93 -18.58 29.04
N PHE A 31 13.82 -18.19 28.39
CA PHE A 31 13.43 -16.78 28.29
C PHE A 31 11.92 -16.64 28.30
N THR A 32 11.43 -15.43 28.58
CA THR A 32 10.04 -15.02 28.42
C THR A 32 9.97 -14.03 27.26
N PRO A 33 9.19 -14.32 26.20
CA PRO A 33 9.06 -13.40 25.07
C PRO A 33 8.31 -12.12 25.49
N ALA A 34 8.64 -11.01 24.83
CA ALA A 34 7.84 -9.78 24.93
C ALA A 34 6.59 -9.88 24.04
N ASP A 35 5.53 -9.15 24.40
CA ASP A 35 4.28 -9.12 23.63
C ASP A 35 4.35 -8.24 22.37
N GLN A 36 5.43 -7.51 22.14
CA GLN A 36 5.51 -6.49 21.08
C GLN A 36 5.28 -7.06 19.69
N SER A 37 5.84 -8.23 19.40
CA SER A 37 5.80 -8.86 18.06
C SER A 37 5.10 -10.22 18.08
N LEU A 38 4.60 -10.59 19.24
CA LEU A 38 3.71 -11.73 19.43
C LEU A 38 2.28 -11.19 19.58
N ASN A 39 1.57 -11.12 18.49
CA ASN A 39 0.25 -10.51 18.41
C ASN A 39 -0.81 -11.42 19.04
N ARG A 40 -0.99 -11.32 20.36
CA ARG A 40 -1.95 -12.13 21.12
C ARG A 40 -3.36 -11.56 21.06
N ARG A 41 -4.32 -12.45 20.79
CA ARG A 41 -5.75 -12.23 20.92
C ARG A 41 -6.34 -13.30 21.85
N ASP A 42 -7.63 -13.22 22.17
CA ASP A 42 -8.27 -14.18 23.07
C ASP A 42 -8.18 -15.63 22.54
N GLU A 43 -8.31 -15.83 21.23
CA GLU A 43 -8.47 -17.13 20.61
C GLU A 43 -7.43 -17.47 19.56
N PHE A 44 -6.47 -16.59 19.30
CA PHE A 44 -5.36 -16.82 18.40
C PHE A 44 -4.18 -15.90 18.70
N LEU A 45 -3.03 -16.25 18.17
CA LEU A 45 -1.82 -15.43 18.19
C LEU A 45 -1.02 -15.67 16.90
N TYR A 46 -0.20 -14.70 16.55
CA TYR A 46 0.74 -14.81 15.43
C TYR A 46 1.99 -13.96 15.67
N THR A 47 3.11 -14.40 15.10
CA THR A 47 4.35 -13.62 15.08
C THR A 47 4.35 -12.67 13.88
N LEU A 48 4.93 -11.46 14.07
CA LEU A 48 5.23 -10.51 13.02
C LEU A 48 6.55 -9.82 13.38
N LEU A 49 7.65 -10.26 12.76
CA LEU A 49 9.00 -10.00 13.22
C LEU A 49 9.78 -8.99 12.39
N VAL A 50 9.22 -8.57 11.27
CA VAL A 50 9.82 -7.51 10.42
C VAL A 50 9.81 -6.17 11.16
N PRO A 51 10.85 -5.34 11.08
CA PRO A 51 12.12 -5.57 10.39
C PRO A 51 13.21 -6.22 11.27
N ASP A 52 13.20 -5.98 12.59
CA ASP A 52 14.25 -6.38 13.55
C ASP A 52 13.64 -6.78 14.91
N ARG A 53 12.51 -7.50 14.86
CA ARG A 53 11.71 -7.80 16.06
C ARG A 53 11.77 -9.24 16.52
N ALA A 54 12.51 -10.12 15.81
CA ALA A 54 12.70 -11.51 16.26
C ALA A 54 13.35 -11.55 17.64
N ARG A 55 14.28 -10.65 17.93
CA ARG A 55 14.94 -10.49 19.25
C ARG A 55 13.96 -10.14 20.39
N THR A 56 12.73 -9.70 20.09
CA THR A 56 11.70 -9.46 21.12
C THR A 56 10.93 -10.72 21.47
N VAL A 57 11.03 -11.77 20.64
CA VAL A 57 10.36 -13.05 20.82
C VAL A 57 11.30 -14.13 21.26
N PHE A 58 12.54 -14.18 20.72
CA PHE A 58 13.58 -15.13 21.09
C PHE A 58 14.98 -14.51 20.95
N PRO A 59 15.99 -14.99 21.73
CA PRO A 59 17.38 -14.53 21.61
C PRO A 59 17.96 -14.90 20.24
N CYS A 60 18.38 -13.91 19.47
CA CYS A 60 19.00 -14.08 18.15
C CYS A 60 19.87 -12.89 17.76
N PHE A 61 20.68 -13.07 16.73
CA PHE A 61 21.30 -11.99 15.98
C PHE A 61 20.29 -11.56 14.90
N ASP A 62 19.60 -10.45 15.16
CA ASP A 62 18.44 -10.03 14.38
C ASP A 62 18.86 -9.14 13.21
N GLN A 63 19.49 -9.75 12.20
CA GLN A 63 19.97 -9.11 10.97
C GLN A 63 19.58 -9.95 9.75
N PRO A 64 19.23 -9.34 8.62
CA PRO A 64 18.70 -10.07 7.45
C PRO A 64 19.73 -11.00 6.80
N ASP A 65 21.04 -10.72 6.95
CA ASP A 65 22.13 -11.52 6.40
C ASP A 65 22.63 -12.63 7.33
N MET A 66 22.05 -12.75 8.53
CA MET A 66 22.35 -13.84 9.47
C MET A 66 21.28 -14.92 9.40
N LYS A 67 21.19 -15.59 8.25
CA LYS A 67 20.21 -16.68 8.04
C LYS A 67 20.51 -17.87 8.95
N SER A 68 19.44 -18.52 9.42
CA SER A 68 19.51 -19.66 10.33
C SER A 68 18.46 -20.71 9.96
N PHE A 69 18.70 -21.95 10.35
CA PHE A 69 17.72 -23.02 10.33
C PHE A 69 16.88 -22.97 11.61
N PHE A 70 15.58 -23.21 11.51
CA PHE A 70 14.67 -23.18 12.64
C PHE A 70 13.94 -24.51 12.79
N THR A 71 14.04 -25.12 13.97
CA THR A 71 13.21 -26.25 14.38
C THR A 71 12.32 -25.79 15.52
N LEU A 72 11.00 -25.87 15.33
CA LEU A 72 10.02 -25.36 16.30
C LEU A 72 9.22 -26.49 16.93
N THR A 73 8.94 -26.36 18.22
CA THR A 73 7.92 -27.14 18.92
C THR A 73 7.06 -26.22 19.76
N LEU A 74 5.74 -26.32 19.60
CA LEU A 74 4.75 -25.52 20.32
C LEU A 74 3.91 -26.40 21.27
N GLU A 75 3.61 -25.89 22.46
CA GLU A 75 2.57 -26.44 23.31
C GLU A 75 1.36 -25.49 23.32
N VAL A 76 0.26 -25.94 22.73
CA VAL A 76 -0.95 -25.15 22.53
C VAL A 76 -2.18 -25.84 23.14
N PRO A 77 -3.28 -25.12 23.42
CA PRO A 77 -4.56 -25.76 23.78
C PRO A 77 -4.95 -26.81 22.72
N SER A 78 -5.46 -27.96 23.16
CA SER A 78 -5.82 -29.06 22.25
C SER A 78 -6.90 -28.73 21.21
N THR A 79 -7.63 -27.63 21.44
CA THR A 79 -8.65 -27.09 20.51
C THR A 79 -8.08 -26.10 19.48
N TRP A 80 -6.77 -25.81 19.54
CA TRP A 80 -6.10 -24.88 18.64
C TRP A 80 -5.37 -25.61 17.52
N GLN A 81 -5.39 -25.05 16.34
CA GLN A 81 -4.47 -25.38 15.24
C GLN A 81 -3.16 -24.59 15.43
N ALA A 82 -2.07 -25.12 14.92
CA ALA A 82 -0.81 -24.39 14.83
C ALA A 82 -0.18 -24.56 13.45
N VAL A 83 0.38 -23.48 12.92
CA VAL A 83 1.07 -23.42 11.63
C VAL A 83 2.39 -22.69 11.85
N ALA A 84 3.47 -23.18 11.22
CA ALA A 84 4.77 -22.54 11.23
C ALA A 84 5.43 -22.65 9.84
N ASN A 85 6.63 -22.11 9.66
CA ASN A 85 7.38 -22.24 8.41
C ASN A 85 7.53 -23.70 7.97
N GLY A 86 7.95 -24.59 8.89
CA GLY A 86 8.08 -26.02 8.63
C GLY A 86 6.75 -26.78 8.65
N ALA A 87 6.69 -27.94 7.99
CA ALA A 87 5.53 -28.83 8.07
C ALA A 87 5.45 -29.51 9.44
N ILE A 88 4.23 -29.84 9.88
CA ILE A 88 4.00 -30.62 11.12
C ILE A 88 4.60 -32.02 10.93
N THR A 89 5.46 -32.45 11.85
CA THR A 89 6.04 -33.81 11.89
C THR A 89 5.38 -34.69 12.91
N GLN A 90 4.92 -34.12 14.04
CA GLN A 90 4.35 -34.87 15.14
C GLN A 90 3.38 -34.02 15.97
N THR A 91 2.33 -34.64 16.45
CA THR A 91 1.37 -34.04 17.41
C THR A 91 1.12 -35.03 18.54
N ASP A 92 1.52 -34.68 19.77
CA ASP A 92 1.37 -35.47 20.96
C ASP A 92 0.50 -34.78 22.00
N SER A 93 -0.24 -35.55 22.79
CA SER A 93 -0.85 -35.02 24.01
C SER A 93 0.24 -34.76 25.07
N THR A 94 0.14 -33.63 25.76
CA THR A 94 1.11 -33.32 26.83
C THR A 94 0.67 -33.90 28.19
N SER A 95 1.58 -33.92 29.18
CA SER A 95 1.23 -34.23 30.56
C SER A 95 0.25 -33.23 31.19
N VAL A 96 0.16 -32.03 30.62
CA VAL A 96 -0.83 -31.00 31.01
C VAL A 96 -2.14 -31.30 30.26
N SER A 97 -3.18 -31.63 30.98
CA SER A 97 -4.50 -31.92 30.42
C SER A 97 -5.01 -30.77 29.54
N GLY A 98 -5.57 -31.11 28.37
CA GLY A 98 -6.13 -30.13 27.42
C GLY A 98 -5.10 -29.39 26.56
N ARG A 99 -3.86 -29.86 26.48
CA ARG A 99 -2.81 -29.29 25.61
C ARG A 99 -2.18 -30.36 24.71
N ASN A 100 -1.78 -29.93 23.53
CA ASN A 100 -1.01 -30.71 22.58
C ASN A 100 0.38 -30.10 22.39
N ARG A 101 1.36 -30.96 22.16
CA ARG A 101 2.72 -30.61 21.71
C ARG A 101 2.81 -30.89 20.21
N ILE A 102 3.08 -29.85 19.42
CA ILE A 102 3.17 -29.91 17.97
C ILE A 102 4.61 -29.61 17.58
N SER A 103 5.27 -30.56 16.89
CA SER A 103 6.63 -30.42 16.39
C SER A 103 6.63 -30.18 14.88
N PHE A 104 7.49 -29.29 14.43
CA PHE A 104 7.61 -28.90 13.03
C PHE A 104 8.97 -29.34 12.47
N LYS A 105 9.01 -29.61 11.17
CA LYS A 105 10.23 -29.90 10.42
C LYS A 105 11.15 -28.66 10.44
N GLU A 106 12.46 -28.92 10.44
CA GLU A 106 13.46 -27.86 10.24
C GLU A 106 13.24 -27.14 8.92
N THR A 107 13.44 -25.81 8.95
CA THR A 107 13.29 -24.95 7.76
C THR A 107 14.54 -25.00 6.90
N GLU A 108 14.44 -24.51 5.67
CA GLU A 108 15.57 -23.99 4.89
C GLU A 108 16.18 -22.77 5.62
N PRO A 109 17.38 -22.29 5.22
CA PRO A 109 18.00 -21.13 5.88
C PRO A 109 17.16 -19.87 5.65
N LEU A 110 16.67 -19.26 6.73
CA LEU A 110 15.82 -18.08 6.72
C LEU A 110 16.45 -16.92 7.49
N SER A 111 16.19 -15.69 7.05
CA SER A 111 16.40 -14.50 7.87
C SER A 111 15.45 -14.52 9.07
N THR A 112 15.88 -13.96 10.20
CA THR A 112 15.11 -13.98 11.45
C THR A 112 13.72 -13.37 11.32
N TYR A 113 13.54 -12.33 10.50
CA TYR A 113 12.25 -11.67 10.32
C TYR A 113 11.20 -12.53 9.60
N LEU A 114 11.64 -13.58 8.88
CA LEU A 114 10.79 -14.55 8.18
C LEU A 114 10.35 -15.73 9.07
N PHE A 115 10.95 -15.88 10.25
CA PHE A 115 10.51 -16.91 11.18
C PHE A 115 9.08 -16.63 11.65
N SER A 116 8.21 -17.61 11.49
CA SER A 116 6.78 -17.43 11.78
C SER A 116 6.13 -18.62 12.40
N PHE A 117 5.20 -18.34 13.29
CA PHE A 117 4.18 -19.29 13.71
C PHE A 117 2.86 -18.58 14.03
N VAL A 118 1.78 -19.30 13.80
CA VAL A 118 0.41 -18.90 14.12
C VAL A 118 -0.21 -20.03 14.91
N ALA A 119 -0.95 -19.72 15.98
CA ALA A 119 -1.72 -20.71 16.71
C ALA A 119 -3.08 -20.12 17.12
N GLY A 120 -4.14 -20.91 17.03
CA GLY A 120 -5.46 -20.43 17.39
C GLY A 120 -6.61 -21.37 17.03
N LYS A 121 -7.82 -20.91 17.31
CA LYS A 121 -9.05 -21.53 16.82
C LYS A 121 -9.22 -21.18 15.34
N LEU A 122 -8.63 -21.98 14.48
CA LEU A 122 -8.63 -21.81 13.03
C LEU A 122 -9.36 -22.99 12.37
N THR A 123 -10.07 -22.71 11.28
CA THR A 123 -10.54 -23.72 10.34
C THR A 123 -9.46 -23.94 9.30
N ARG A 124 -9.23 -25.20 8.91
CA ARG A 124 -8.25 -25.58 7.87
C ARG A 124 -8.97 -26.25 6.71
N GLU A 125 -8.67 -25.79 5.50
CA GLU A 125 -9.07 -26.42 4.26
C GLU A 125 -7.83 -26.74 3.43
N VAL A 126 -7.85 -27.82 2.64
CA VAL A 126 -6.70 -28.26 1.83
C VAL A 126 -7.13 -28.37 0.38
N TYR A 127 -6.30 -27.82 -0.50
CA TYR A 127 -6.47 -27.84 -1.95
C TYR A 127 -5.22 -28.41 -2.60
N SER A 128 -5.41 -29.20 -3.66
CA SER A 128 -4.32 -29.89 -4.33
C SER A 128 -4.33 -29.61 -5.84
N ARG A 129 -3.16 -29.27 -6.41
CA ARG A 129 -2.97 -29.13 -7.86
C ARG A 129 -1.58 -29.67 -8.22
N ASN A 130 -1.49 -30.51 -9.24
CA ASN A 130 -0.24 -31.04 -9.78
C ASN A 130 0.69 -31.70 -8.74
N GLY A 131 0.12 -32.34 -7.70
CA GLY A 131 0.87 -32.98 -6.63
C GLY A 131 1.39 -32.02 -5.53
N ARG A 132 1.00 -30.75 -5.58
CA ARG A 132 1.28 -29.75 -4.54
C ARG A 132 0.01 -29.49 -3.74
N ASP A 133 0.13 -29.54 -2.42
CA ASP A 133 -0.95 -29.22 -1.49
C ASP A 133 -0.76 -27.80 -0.92
N ILE A 134 -1.85 -27.06 -0.81
CA ILE A 134 -1.95 -25.76 -0.12
C ILE A 134 -3.01 -25.85 0.95
N SER A 135 -2.67 -25.48 2.19
CA SER A 135 -3.65 -25.38 3.28
C SER A 135 -4.03 -23.91 3.48
N ILE A 136 -5.33 -23.64 3.56
CA ILE A 136 -5.87 -22.33 3.92
C ILE A 136 -6.40 -22.39 5.34
N TYR A 137 -5.89 -21.55 6.22
CA TYR A 137 -6.33 -21.41 7.60
C TYR A 137 -7.04 -20.08 7.78
N HIS A 138 -8.22 -20.08 8.40
CA HIS A 138 -9.01 -18.87 8.58
C HIS A 138 -9.90 -18.89 9.81
N ARG A 139 -10.51 -17.74 10.13
CA ARG A 139 -11.52 -17.56 11.18
C ARG A 139 -12.86 -17.07 10.63
N GLU A 140 -13.04 -17.04 9.31
CA GLU A 140 -14.29 -16.60 8.70
C GLU A 140 -15.44 -17.57 9.04
N THR A 141 -16.63 -17.02 9.26
CA THR A 141 -17.85 -17.76 9.65
C THR A 141 -18.97 -17.62 8.62
N ASP A 142 -18.85 -16.70 7.66
CA ASP A 142 -19.80 -16.53 6.57
C ASP A 142 -19.57 -17.60 5.50
N PRO A 143 -20.53 -18.52 5.26
CA PRO A 143 -20.39 -19.58 4.26
C PRO A 143 -20.10 -19.04 2.84
N LYS A 144 -20.62 -17.85 2.47
CA LYS A 144 -20.38 -17.25 1.15
C LYS A 144 -18.94 -16.79 0.99
N LYS A 145 -18.32 -16.34 2.07
CA LYS A 145 -16.90 -15.95 2.09
C LYS A 145 -16.01 -17.18 2.11
N ILE A 146 -16.32 -18.18 2.93
CA ILE A 146 -15.60 -19.46 2.98
C ILE A 146 -15.61 -20.15 1.60
N ALA A 147 -16.71 -20.09 0.87
CA ALA A 147 -16.81 -20.63 -0.48
C ALA A 147 -15.81 -20.01 -1.51
N GLN A 148 -15.06 -18.97 -1.14
CA GLN A 148 -14.00 -18.40 -1.97
C GLN A 148 -12.62 -19.07 -1.77
N CYS A 149 -12.45 -19.93 -0.77
CA CYS A 149 -11.17 -20.60 -0.51
C CYS A 149 -10.62 -21.37 -1.71
N PRO A 150 -11.42 -22.10 -2.52
CA PRO A 150 -10.91 -22.72 -3.76
C PRO A 150 -10.30 -21.71 -4.72
N ALA A 151 -10.97 -20.57 -4.96
CA ALA A 151 -10.48 -19.54 -5.85
C ALA A 151 -9.19 -18.88 -5.32
N ILE A 152 -9.07 -18.70 -4.00
CA ILE A 152 -7.84 -18.21 -3.36
C ILE A 152 -6.69 -19.21 -3.58
N ALA A 153 -6.96 -20.51 -3.41
CA ALA A 153 -5.96 -21.54 -3.67
C ALA A 153 -5.53 -21.56 -5.14
N ASP A 154 -6.49 -21.43 -6.08
CA ASP A 154 -6.21 -21.37 -7.51
C ASP A 154 -5.31 -20.18 -7.87
N GLU A 155 -5.58 -18.99 -7.33
CA GLU A 155 -4.73 -17.80 -7.54
C GLU A 155 -3.30 -18.00 -6.99
N VAL A 156 -3.13 -18.73 -5.88
CA VAL A 156 -1.80 -19.09 -5.36
C VAL A 156 -1.09 -20.08 -6.27
N PHE A 157 -1.77 -21.13 -6.76
CA PHE A 157 -1.18 -22.09 -7.70
C PHE A 157 -0.75 -21.41 -8.98
N ASP A 158 -1.59 -20.54 -9.55
CA ASP A 158 -1.28 -19.79 -10.78
C ASP A 158 -0.05 -18.90 -10.59
N ALA A 159 0.06 -18.21 -9.46
CA ALA A 159 1.21 -17.37 -9.13
C ALA A 159 2.51 -18.18 -8.96
N LEU A 160 2.44 -19.33 -8.30
CA LEU A 160 3.58 -20.24 -8.13
C LEU A 160 4.06 -20.79 -9.51
N GLU A 161 3.14 -21.30 -10.32
CA GLU A 161 3.44 -21.87 -11.65
C GLU A 161 4.04 -20.80 -12.57
N TRP A 162 3.51 -19.58 -12.58
CA TRP A 162 4.06 -18.46 -13.36
C TRP A 162 5.49 -18.10 -12.93
N GLN A 163 5.75 -18.02 -11.61
CA GLN A 163 7.07 -17.69 -11.09
C GLN A 163 8.10 -18.78 -11.35
N GLU A 164 7.72 -20.05 -11.20
CA GLU A 164 8.57 -21.20 -11.54
C GLU A 164 8.99 -21.18 -13.01
N ASP A 165 8.05 -20.87 -13.92
CA ASP A 165 8.33 -20.79 -15.36
C ASP A 165 9.24 -19.59 -15.69
N PHE A 166 8.92 -18.41 -15.16
CA PHE A 166 9.73 -17.20 -15.40
C PHE A 166 11.16 -17.34 -14.89
N THR A 167 11.32 -17.82 -13.66
CA THR A 167 12.64 -17.91 -13.00
C THR A 167 13.43 -19.15 -13.43
N GLY A 168 12.75 -20.19 -13.88
CA GLY A 168 13.34 -21.52 -14.10
C GLY A 168 13.75 -22.23 -12.81
N ILE A 169 13.31 -21.76 -11.65
CA ILE A 169 13.61 -22.29 -10.33
C ILE A 169 12.32 -22.77 -9.67
N PRO A 170 12.16 -24.06 -9.36
CA PRO A 170 11.01 -24.57 -8.62
C PRO A 170 10.84 -23.83 -7.27
N TYR A 171 9.61 -23.81 -6.75
CA TYR A 171 9.34 -23.22 -5.44
C TYR A 171 10.37 -23.71 -4.38
N PRO A 172 11.14 -22.81 -3.77
CA PRO A 172 12.36 -23.21 -3.08
C PRO A 172 12.15 -23.66 -1.62
N PHE A 173 10.90 -23.79 -1.13
CA PHE A 173 10.58 -24.15 0.24
C PHE A 173 9.66 -25.38 0.31
N ALA A 174 9.58 -26.00 1.51
CA ALA A 174 8.94 -27.31 1.66
C ALA A 174 7.42 -27.31 1.50
N LYS A 175 6.73 -26.19 1.81
CA LYS A 175 5.28 -26.06 1.73
C LYS A 175 4.86 -24.61 1.54
N TYR A 176 3.64 -24.39 1.06
CA TYR A 176 3.00 -23.08 0.99
C TYR A 176 1.64 -23.16 1.71
N ASP A 177 1.50 -22.55 2.87
CA ASP A 177 0.23 -22.43 3.57
C ASP A 177 -0.20 -20.96 3.63
N VAL A 178 -1.50 -20.74 3.51
CA VAL A 178 -2.17 -19.42 3.55
C VAL A 178 -2.89 -19.28 4.89
N ILE A 179 -2.62 -18.22 5.62
CA ILE A 179 -3.28 -17.95 6.90
C ILE A 179 -3.99 -16.59 6.82
N ILE A 180 -5.31 -16.58 6.90
CA ILE A 180 -6.15 -15.39 6.77
C ILE A 180 -6.65 -14.97 8.16
N LEU A 181 -6.19 -13.80 8.63
CA LEU A 181 -6.42 -13.33 9.99
C LEU A 181 -7.23 -12.03 10.05
N PRO A 182 -8.21 -11.94 10.97
CA PRO A 182 -8.93 -10.70 11.21
C PRO A 182 -8.05 -9.68 11.95
N GLY A 183 -8.11 -8.42 11.49
CA GLY A 183 -7.35 -7.32 12.09
C GLY A 183 -5.84 -7.45 11.93
N PHE A 184 -5.37 -8.23 10.92
CA PHE A 184 -3.97 -8.26 10.53
C PHE A 184 -3.55 -6.89 10.01
N GLN A 185 -2.35 -6.42 10.41
CA GLN A 185 -1.90 -5.04 10.20
C GLN A 185 -1.54 -4.74 8.75
N TYR A 186 -1.08 -5.78 8.00
CA TYR A 186 -0.65 -5.66 6.62
C TYR A 186 -1.69 -6.22 5.64
N GLY A 187 -1.48 -6.00 4.36
CA GLY A 187 -2.19 -6.72 3.31
C GLY A 187 -1.85 -8.20 3.37
N GLY A 188 -0.56 -8.50 3.31
CA GLY A 188 0.05 -9.80 3.45
C GLY A 188 1.41 -9.73 4.15
N MET A 189 2.02 -10.89 4.38
CA MET A 189 3.39 -11.05 4.85
C MET A 189 3.94 -12.39 4.36
N GLU A 190 5.05 -12.33 3.71
CA GLU A 190 5.70 -13.38 2.92
C GLU A 190 6.35 -14.53 3.73
N HIS A 191 5.93 -14.80 4.93
CA HIS A 191 6.56 -15.88 5.72
C HIS A 191 6.53 -17.21 4.95
N THR A 192 7.72 -17.76 4.68
CA THR A 192 7.84 -19.04 3.96
C THR A 192 7.03 -20.14 4.63
N GLY A 193 6.21 -20.84 3.86
CA GLY A 193 5.34 -21.90 4.37
C GLY A 193 4.23 -21.48 5.32
N ALA A 194 4.10 -20.19 5.66
CA ALA A 194 3.12 -19.67 6.60
C ALA A 194 2.75 -18.21 6.24
N THR A 195 2.37 -17.98 4.97
CA THR A 195 2.09 -16.65 4.43
C THR A 195 0.81 -16.08 5.05
N LEU A 196 0.92 -14.90 5.66
CA LEU A 196 -0.20 -14.25 6.35
C LEU A 196 -0.92 -13.27 5.43
N TYR A 197 -2.25 -13.16 5.59
CA TYR A 197 -3.10 -12.22 4.86
C TYR A 197 -4.17 -11.62 5.76
N THR A 198 -4.58 -10.39 5.45
CA THR A 198 -5.76 -9.79 6.09
C THR A 198 -7.06 -10.33 5.49
N ASP A 199 -8.02 -10.66 6.34
CA ASP A 199 -9.34 -11.18 5.95
C ASP A 199 -10.09 -10.24 5.00
N ARG A 200 -9.94 -8.92 5.17
CA ARG A 200 -10.64 -7.91 4.38
C ARG A 200 -10.25 -7.88 2.90
N ARG A 201 -9.04 -8.30 2.57
CA ARG A 201 -8.57 -8.33 1.18
C ARG A 201 -8.75 -9.70 0.55
N MET A 202 -8.79 -10.76 1.34
CA MET A 202 -8.91 -12.13 0.86
C MET A 202 -10.37 -12.57 0.69
N PHE A 203 -11.24 -12.26 1.65
CA PHE A 203 -12.66 -12.61 1.59
C PHE A 203 -13.49 -11.44 1.07
N LEU A 204 -13.66 -11.40 -0.25
CA LEU A 204 -14.42 -10.36 -0.92
C LEU A 204 -15.92 -10.45 -0.61
N ASP A 205 -16.63 -9.34 -0.77
CA ASP A 205 -18.09 -9.31 -0.65
C ASP A 205 -18.75 -10.06 -1.81
N GLU A 206 -20.06 -10.33 -1.73
CA GLU A 206 -20.79 -11.19 -2.69
C GLU A 206 -20.71 -10.67 -4.16
N HIS A 207 -20.65 -9.36 -4.34
CA HIS A 207 -20.53 -8.71 -5.65
C HIS A 207 -19.34 -7.75 -5.67
N PRO A 208 -18.12 -8.28 -5.68
CA PRO A 208 -16.93 -7.45 -5.64
C PRO A 208 -16.76 -6.66 -6.94
N THR A 209 -16.24 -5.45 -6.81
CA THR A 209 -15.82 -4.65 -7.96
C THR A 209 -14.62 -5.28 -8.66
N LEU A 210 -14.35 -4.88 -9.91
CA LEU A 210 -13.14 -5.29 -10.62
C LEU A 210 -11.87 -4.94 -9.81
N ASN A 211 -11.84 -3.75 -9.22
CA ASN A 211 -10.70 -3.31 -8.40
C ASN A 211 -10.44 -4.20 -7.19
N GLU A 212 -11.50 -4.65 -6.51
CA GLU A 212 -11.37 -5.56 -5.35
C GLU A 212 -10.83 -6.93 -5.78
N ARG A 213 -11.27 -7.46 -6.93
CA ARG A 213 -10.74 -8.72 -7.49
C ARG A 213 -9.27 -8.58 -7.88
N LEU A 214 -8.93 -7.57 -8.68
CA LEU A 214 -7.54 -7.29 -9.08
C LEU A 214 -6.64 -7.10 -7.85
N SER A 215 -7.13 -6.39 -6.84
CA SER A 215 -6.39 -6.15 -5.60
C SER A 215 -6.10 -7.43 -4.79
N ARG A 216 -7.04 -8.41 -4.78
CA ARG A 216 -6.79 -9.71 -4.14
C ARG A 216 -5.75 -10.51 -4.91
N SER A 217 -5.94 -10.66 -6.22
CA SER A 217 -4.99 -11.42 -7.06
C SER A 217 -3.60 -10.79 -7.06
N SER A 218 -3.51 -9.45 -7.11
CA SER A 218 -2.23 -8.74 -6.99
C SER A 218 -1.56 -8.95 -5.63
N LEU A 219 -2.32 -8.98 -4.55
CA LEU A 219 -1.78 -9.26 -3.22
C LEU A 219 -1.22 -10.68 -3.13
N ILE A 220 -1.98 -11.68 -3.59
CA ILE A 220 -1.52 -13.08 -3.61
C ILE A 220 -0.26 -13.22 -4.46
N ALA A 221 -0.24 -12.62 -5.64
CA ALA A 221 0.91 -12.66 -6.54
C ALA A 221 2.15 -11.95 -5.94
N HIS A 222 1.95 -10.85 -5.21
CA HIS A 222 2.99 -10.13 -4.49
C HIS A 222 3.66 -11.02 -3.43
N GLU A 223 2.87 -11.59 -2.50
CA GLU A 223 3.41 -12.45 -1.44
C GLU A 223 4.05 -13.73 -2.01
N THR A 224 3.50 -14.25 -3.12
CA THR A 224 4.09 -15.41 -3.79
C THR A 224 5.43 -15.07 -4.44
N SER A 225 5.55 -13.89 -5.06
CA SER A 225 6.81 -13.46 -5.68
C SER A 225 7.94 -13.27 -4.68
N HIS A 226 7.61 -12.88 -3.45
CA HIS A 226 8.59 -12.77 -2.38
C HIS A 226 9.32 -14.09 -2.08
N MET A 227 8.73 -15.24 -2.37
CA MET A 227 9.38 -16.54 -2.15
C MET A 227 10.72 -16.64 -2.88
N TRP A 228 10.85 -16.01 -4.06
CA TRP A 228 12.12 -15.90 -4.79
C TRP A 228 12.87 -14.61 -4.45
N PHE A 229 12.14 -13.49 -4.30
CA PHE A 229 12.67 -12.13 -4.11
C PHE A 229 12.36 -11.59 -2.70
N GLY A 230 13.21 -11.87 -1.76
CA GLY A 230 13.06 -11.57 -0.33
C GLY A 230 13.40 -12.75 0.56
N ASP A 231 12.96 -13.95 0.19
CA ASP A 231 13.11 -15.17 0.97
C ASP A 231 14.26 -16.05 0.46
N TYR A 232 14.19 -16.50 -0.78
CA TYR A 232 15.26 -17.29 -1.41
C TYR A 232 16.53 -16.45 -1.56
N VAL A 233 16.42 -15.26 -2.16
CA VAL A 233 17.48 -14.24 -2.16
C VAL A 233 17.00 -13.04 -1.34
N THR A 234 17.65 -12.78 -0.22
CA THR A 234 17.30 -11.72 0.72
C THR A 234 18.26 -10.53 0.57
N MET A 235 17.79 -9.30 0.82
CA MET A 235 18.68 -8.14 0.92
C MET A 235 19.75 -8.37 1.99
N LYS A 236 20.94 -7.80 1.78
CA LYS A 236 22.03 -7.86 2.76
C LYS A 236 21.76 -6.97 3.97
N TRP A 237 21.17 -5.81 3.72
CA TRP A 237 20.77 -4.83 4.72
C TRP A 237 19.44 -4.17 4.33
N PHE A 238 18.71 -3.60 5.28
CA PHE A 238 17.39 -3.03 5.05
C PHE A 238 17.38 -1.71 4.26
N ASP A 239 18.53 -1.11 3.94
CA ASP A 239 18.61 -0.03 2.95
C ASP A 239 18.26 -0.51 1.52
N ASP A 240 18.47 -1.80 1.26
CA ASP A 240 18.08 -2.49 0.02
C ASP A 240 16.75 -3.26 0.13
N VAL A 241 15.96 -3.07 1.20
CA VAL A 241 14.66 -3.76 1.37
C VAL A 241 13.69 -3.50 0.21
N TRP A 242 13.81 -2.33 -0.42
CA TRP A 242 13.01 -1.97 -1.58
C TRP A 242 13.17 -2.95 -2.76
N THR A 243 14.31 -3.65 -2.85
CA THR A 243 14.57 -4.61 -3.93
C THR A 243 13.59 -5.77 -3.90
N LYS A 244 13.24 -6.29 -2.72
CA LYS A 244 12.23 -7.34 -2.60
C LYS A 244 10.84 -6.82 -2.95
N GLU A 245 10.49 -5.62 -2.52
CA GLU A 245 9.17 -5.01 -2.76
C GLU A 245 8.96 -4.65 -4.24
N VAL A 246 10.00 -4.13 -4.91
CA VAL A 246 9.89 -3.81 -6.33
C VAL A 246 9.68 -5.06 -7.18
N PHE A 247 10.40 -6.15 -6.90
CA PHE A 247 10.19 -7.39 -7.62
C PHE A 247 8.82 -7.98 -7.33
N ALA A 248 8.40 -7.99 -6.07
CA ALA A 248 7.08 -8.49 -5.69
C ALA A 248 5.95 -7.75 -6.43
N ASN A 249 5.97 -6.42 -6.46
CA ASN A 249 4.96 -5.61 -7.15
C ASN A 249 5.07 -5.70 -8.68
N TYR A 250 6.28 -5.67 -9.24
CA TYR A 250 6.49 -5.78 -10.68
C TYR A 250 6.00 -7.13 -11.21
N PHE A 251 6.38 -8.23 -10.55
CA PHE A 251 5.92 -9.56 -10.97
C PHE A 251 4.44 -9.78 -10.66
N ALA A 252 3.91 -9.23 -9.58
CA ALA A 252 2.46 -9.28 -9.33
C ALA A 252 1.67 -8.70 -10.49
N SER A 253 2.10 -7.58 -11.08
CA SER A 253 1.44 -7.02 -12.26
C SER A 253 1.46 -7.97 -13.46
N ARG A 254 2.57 -8.72 -13.66
CA ARG A 254 2.74 -9.68 -14.76
C ARG A 254 1.97 -10.98 -14.54
N ILE A 255 1.93 -11.46 -13.29
CA ILE A 255 1.18 -12.67 -12.90
C ILE A 255 -0.33 -12.46 -13.07
N VAL A 256 -0.82 -11.27 -12.79
CA VAL A 256 -2.26 -10.95 -12.87
C VAL A 256 -2.74 -10.80 -14.32
N GLU A 257 -1.87 -10.47 -15.27
CA GLU A 257 -2.25 -10.28 -16.68
C GLU A 257 -3.03 -11.49 -17.28
N PRO A 258 -2.53 -12.72 -17.22
CA PRO A 258 -3.25 -13.87 -17.77
C PRO A 258 -4.53 -14.23 -17.01
N LEU A 259 -4.67 -13.82 -15.76
CA LEU A 259 -5.88 -14.10 -14.96
C LEU A 259 -7.06 -13.20 -15.36
N TYR A 260 -6.79 -12.05 -15.97
CA TYR A 260 -7.80 -11.06 -16.37
C TYR A 260 -7.57 -10.57 -17.81
N PRO A 261 -7.73 -11.42 -18.82
CA PRO A 261 -7.38 -11.09 -20.22
C PRO A 261 -8.21 -9.96 -20.82
N ASP A 262 -9.38 -9.65 -20.25
CA ASP A 262 -10.25 -8.56 -20.71
C ASP A 262 -9.90 -7.20 -20.08
N VAL A 263 -8.89 -7.14 -19.21
CA VAL A 263 -8.46 -5.92 -18.54
C VAL A 263 -7.30 -5.28 -19.30
N ASN A 264 -7.36 -3.96 -19.49
CA ASN A 264 -6.22 -3.21 -19.98
C ASN A 264 -5.15 -3.11 -18.87
N HIS A 265 -4.19 -4.04 -18.88
CA HIS A 265 -3.16 -4.12 -17.83
C HIS A 265 -2.20 -2.94 -17.83
N ARG A 266 -1.99 -2.27 -18.99
CA ARG A 266 -1.22 -1.02 -19.02
C ARG A 266 -1.93 0.08 -18.25
N LEU A 267 -3.22 0.26 -18.51
CA LEU A 267 -4.05 1.21 -17.74
C LEU A 267 -4.05 0.83 -16.25
N ASN A 268 -4.21 -0.46 -15.93
CA ASN A 268 -4.18 -0.92 -14.55
C ASN A 268 -2.86 -0.57 -13.85
N PHE A 269 -1.72 -0.79 -14.51
CA PHE A 269 -0.39 -0.48 -13.98
C PHE A 269 -0.22 1.03 -13.68
N ILE A 270 -0.54 1.90 -14.63
CA ILE A 270 -0.40 3.35 -14.40
C ILE A 270 -1.37 3.86 -13.34
N ARG A 271 -2.57 3.29 -13.23
CA ARG A 271 -3.56 3.60 -12.20
C ARG A 271 -3.07 3.23 -10.80
N ASP A 272 -2.48 2.06 -10.65
CA ASP A 272 -2.12 1.52 -9.35
C ASP A 272 -0.85 2.20 -8.80
N TYR A 273 0.16 2.44 -9.65
CA TYR A 273 1.48 2.86 -9.18
C TYR A 273 1.76 4.35 -9.29
N ILE A 274 1.37 5.02 -10.38
CA ILE A 274 1.80 6.42 -10.62
C ILE A 274 1.19 7.42 -9.63
N PRO A 275 -0.12 7.44 -9.37
CA PRO A 275 -0.71 8.44 -8.46
C PRO A 275 -0.23 8.26 -7.01
N ALA A 276 -0.04 7.03 -6.57
CA ALA A 276 0.45 6.73 -5.23
C ALA A 276 1.91 7.19 -5.06
N SER A 277 2.79 6.91 -6.04
CA SER A 277 4.17 7.38 -6.02
C SER A 277 4.26 8.91 -6.02
N TYR A 278 3.48 9.59 -6.87
CA TYR A 278 3.43 11.05 -6.91
C TYR A 278 2.95 11.66 -5.60
N SER A 279 2.10 10.95 -4.84
CA SER A 279 1.59 11.43 -3.56
C SER A 279 2.69 11.71 -2.52
N GLU A 280 3.80 11.01 -2.59
CA GLU A 280 4.99 11.25 -1.75
C GLU A 280 6.05 12.09 -2.49
N ASP A 281 6.31 11.80 -3.76
CA ASP A 281 7.44 12.37 -4.52
C ASP A 281 7.30 13.87 -4.78
N ARG A 282 6.06 14.41 -4.87
CA ARG A 282 5.79 15.85 -4.99
C ARG A 282 5.97 16.63 -3.69
N THR A 283 6.17 15.96 -2.55
CA THR A 283 6.17 16.60 -1.23
C THR A 283 7.58 16.98 -0.77
N SER A 284 7.67 17.90 0.18
CA SER A 284 8.94 18.24 0.84
C SER A 284 9.51 17.08 1.69
N GLY A 285 8.70 16.05 1.96
CA GLY A 285 9.08 14.82 2.63
C GLY A 285 9.50 13.69 1.69
N ALA A 286 9.67 13.95 0.39
CA ALA A 286 10.11 12.95 -0.58
C ALA A 286 11.44 12.28 -0.20
N ASN A 287 11.55 10.98 -0.47
CA ASN A 287 12.75 10.17 -0.25
C ASN A 287 13.26 9.60 -1.58
N PRO A 288 14.55 9.21 -1.67
CA PRO A 288 14.99 8.31 -2.75
C PRO A 288 14.38 6.92 -2.58
N ILE A 289 14.47 6.09 -3.61
CA ILE A 289 14.05 4.67 -3.53
C ILE A 289 14.97 3.94 -2.54
N LYS A 290 16.29 4.01 -2.76
CA LYS A 290 17.28 3.53 -1.79
C LYS A 290 17.55 4.61 -0.75
N GLN A 291 17.28 4.28 0.51
CA GLN A 291 17.43 5.18 1.64
C GLN A 291 18.53 4.67 2.57
N ASP A 292 19.44 5.57 2.97
CA ASP A 292 20.47 5.24 3.96
C ASP A 292 19.85 4.78 5.28
N LEU A 293 20.37 3.71 5.85
CA LEU A 293 19.88 3.14 7.08
C LEU A 293 21.02 2.71 8.02
N ASP A 294 21.35 3.54 8.99
CA ASP A 294 22.40 3.28 9.97
C ASP A 294 21.96 2.32 11.08
N ASN A 295 20.66 2.20 11.34
CA ASN A 295 20.14 1.41 12.45
C ASN A 295 18.80 0.76 12.11
N LEU A 296 18.72 -0.56 12.29
CA LEU A 296 17.52 -1.36 11.99
C LEU A 296 16.26 -0.92 12.72
N ARG A 297 16.37 -0.26 13.89
CA ARG A 297 15.19 0.29 14.57
C ARG A 297 14.41 1.31 13.71
N ASN A 298 15.07 1.92 12.73
CA ASN A 298 14.48 2.87 11.79
C ASN A 298 14.03 2.21 10.49
N ALA A 299 14.31 0.92 10.28
CA ALA A 299 14.01 0.22 9.04
C ALA A 299 12.52 0.26 8.68
N GLY A 300 11.62 0.27 9.66
CA GLY A 300 10.18 0.46 9.40
C GLY A 300 9.82 1.79 8.75
N LEU A 301 10.65 2.83 8.89
CA LEU A 301 10.39 4.15 8.31
C LEU A 301 10.81 4.29 6.84
N VAL A 302 11.60 3.36 6.30
CA VAL A 302 11.95 3.37 4.86
C VAL A 302 10.76 2.97 4.00
N TYR A 303 9.83 2.18 4.53
CA TYR A 303 8.63 1.75 3.81
C TYR A 303 7.68 2.92 3.50
N GLY A 304 7.09 2.92 2.32
CA GLY A 304 6.15 3.94 1.84
C GLY A 304 5.92 3.81 0.33
N ASN A 305 5.14 4.73 -0.24
CA ASN A 305 4.75 4.67 -1.65
C ASN A 305 5.94 4.79 -2.61
N ILE A 306 7.08 5.34 -2.17
CA ILE A 306 8.30 5.36 -2.99
C ILE A 306 8.82 3.94 -3.20
N ILE A 307 8.83 3.10 -2.16
CA ILE A 307 9.27 1.71 -2.26
C ILE A 307 8.24 0.84 -2.98
N TYR A 308 6.94 1.02 -2.67
CA TYR A 308 5.90 0.15 -3.20
C TYR A 308 5.37 0.55 -4.57
N ASP A 309 5.38 1.85 -4.89
CA ASP A 309 4.68 2.36 -6.07
C ASP A 309 5.60 3.04 -7.08
N LYS A 310 6.60 3.85 -6.66
CA LYS A 310 7.58 4.42 -7.58
C LYS A 310 8.51 3.34 -8.13
N SER A 311 9.02 2.45 -7.28
CA SER A 311 10.03 1.49 -7.68
C SER A 311 9.56 0.53 -8.79
N PRO A 312 8.29 0.02 -8.85
CA PRO A 312 7.81 -0.77 -9.98
C PRO A 312 7.79 0.00 -11.30
N VAL A 313 7.47 1.30 -11.28
CA VAL A 313 7.52 2.16 -12.48
C VAL A 313 8.97 2.27 -12.98
N ILE A 314 9.91 2.49 -12.06
CA ILE A 314 11.34 2.58 -12.40
C ILE A 314 11.87 1.21 -12.84
N MET A 315 11.42 0.10 -12.26
CA MET A 315 11.77 -1.25 -12.72
C MET A 315 11.27 -1.51 -14.14
N GLU A 316 10.05 -1.10 -14.47
CA GLU A 316 9.53 -1.20 -15.84
C GLU A 316 10.37 -0.39 -16.83
N MET A 317 10.83 0.80 -16.42
CA MET A 317 11.76 1.59 -17.25
C MET A 317 13.10 0.87 -17.45
N LEU A 318 13.65 0.25 -16.40
CA LEU A 318 14.87 -0.55 -16.47
C LEU A 318 14.71 -1.76 -17.42
N VAL A 319 13.58 -2.47 -17.33
CA VAL A 319 13.29 -3.59 -18.23
C VAL A 319 13.23 -3.15 -19.69
N ARG A 320 12.71 -1.94 -19.97
CA ARG A 320 12.70 -1.39 -21.34
C ARG A 320 14.10 -1.04 -21.86
N VAL A 321 14.98 -0.54 -20.99
CA VAL A 321 16.38 -0.29 -21.33
C VAL A 321 17.12 -1.58 -21.66
N LEU A 322 16.86 -2.65 -20.91
CA LEU A 322 17.50 -3.96 -21.09
C LEU A 322 16.88 -4.79 -22.22
N GLY A 323 15.56 -4.74 -22.39
CA GLY A 323 14.77 -5.72 -23.11
C GLY A 323 14.39 -6.92 -22.21
N GLU A 324 13.22 -7.51 -22.49
CA GLU A 324 12.62 -8.57 -21.66
C GLU A 324 13.53 -9.82 -21.53
N ASP A 325 14.13 -10.28 -22.64
CA ASP A 325 14.96 -11.49 -22.65
C ASP A 325 16.24 -11.31 -21.82
N ALA A 326 16.91 -10.16 -21.97
CA ALA A 326 18.11 -9.82 -21.23
C ALA A 326 17.80 -9.66 -19.71
N PHE A 327 16.68 -9.03 -19.40
CA PHE A 327 16.20 -8.92 -18.02
C PHE A 327 15.94 -10.30 -17.41
N GLN A 328 15.21 -11.19 -18.09
CA GLN A 328 14.94 -12.54 -17.59
C GLN A 328 16.23 -13.33 -17.36
N GLN A 329 17.17 -13.28 -18.30
CA GLN A 329 18.47 -13.95 -18.16
C GLN A 329 19.25 -13.41 -16.96
N GLY A 330 19.30 -12.09 -16.78
CA GLY A 330 19.96 -11.45 -15.65
C GLY A 330 19.32 -11.81 -14.30
N ILE A 331 17.97 -11.89 -14.25
CA ILE A 331 17.26 -12.31 -13.04
C ILE A 331 17.53 -13.78 -12.71
N ARG A 332 17.56 -14.67 -13.69
CA ARG A 332 17.94 -16.09 -13.47
C ARG A 332 19.38 -16.24 -12.96
N GLU A 333 20.31 -15.47 -13.50
CA GLU A 333 21.70 -15.42 -13.01
C GLU A 333 21.75 -14.89 -11.57
N TYR A 334 21.01 -13.81 -11.25
CA TYR A 334 20.94 -13.25 -9.92
C TYR A 334 20.44 -14.26 -8.88
N LEU A 335 19.30 -14.91 -9.14
CA LEU A 335 18.72 -15.92 -8.26
C LEU A 335 19.64 -17.13 -8.05
N THR A 336 20.33 -17.56 -9.11
CA THR A 336 21.27 -18.69 -9.01
C THR A 336 22.54 -18.30 -8.24
N THR A 337 23.05 -17.10 -8.46
CA THR A 337 24.27 -16.60 -7.81
C THR A 337 24.11 -16.44 -6.31
N TYR A 338 22.94 -15.97 -5.87
CA TYR A 338 22.68 -15.65 -4.48
C TYR A 338 21.71 -16.63 -3.78
N ALA A 339 21.54 -17.84 -4.35
CA ALA A 339 20.62 -18.88 -3.84
C ALA A 339 20.75 -19.09 -2.33
N TYR A 340 19.64 -18.96 -1.60
CA TYR A 340 19.55 -18.98 -0.12
C TYR A 340 20.50 -17.98 0.59
N GLY A 341 21.07 -17.05 -0.15
CA GLY A 341 22.02 -16.06 0.35
C GLY A 341 21.41 -14.65 0.41
N ASN A 342 22.33 -13.67 0.39
CA ASN A 342 22.00 -12.25 0.48
C ASN A 342 22.63 -11.48 -0.67
N ALA A 343 21.92 -10.50 -1.18
CA ALA A 343 22.36 -9.66 -2.29
C ALA A 343 22.18 -8.17 -1.98
N THR A 344 22.82 -7.32 -2.80
CA THR A 344 22.63 -5.87 -2.81
C THR A 344 22.12 -5.42 -4.17
N TRP A 345 21.56 -4.21 -4.23
CA TRP A 345 21.17 -3.59 -5.50
C TRP A 345 22.35 -3.48 -6.48
N GLU A 346 23.51 -3.05 -5.99
CA GLU A 346 24.72 -2.93 -6.81
C GLU A 346 25.19 -4.31 -7.35
N GLY A 347 24.92 -5.38 -6.59
CA GLY A 347 25.17 -6.76 -7.02
C GLY A 347 24.29 -7.13 -8.20
N LEU A 348 23.01 -6.78 -8.16
CA LEU A 348 22.06 -6.99 -9.25
C LEU A 348 22.44 -6.15 -10.49
N ILE A 349 22.66 -4.85 -10.33
CA ILE A 349 23.06 -3.96 -11.42
C ILE A 349 24.31 -4.48 -12.13
N ARG A 350 25.29 -4.98 -11.39
CA ARG A 350 26.51 -5.58 -11.97
C ARG A 350 26.20 -6.81 -12.81
N ILE A 351 25.21 -7.62 -12.44
CA ILE A 351 24.77 -8.75 -13.24
C ILE A 351 24.06 -8.25 -14.50
N LEU A 352 23.09 -7.34 -14.36
CA LEU A 352 22.30 -6.83 -15.49
C LEU A 352 23.18 -6.07 -16.51
N ASN A 353 24.24 -5.38 -16.08
CA ASN A 353 25.19 -4.71 -16.98
C ASN A 353 25.96 -5.68 -17.91
N LYS A 354 25.92 -7.00 -17.67
CA LYS A 354 26.51 -7.96 -18.61
C LYS A 354 25.65 -8.15 -19.88
N TYR A 355 24.40 -7.72 -19.84
CA TYR A 355 23.39 -7.95 -20.88
C TYR A 355 23.01 -6.69 -21.66
N THR A 356 23.69 -5.56 -21.43
CA THR A 356 23.44 -4.27 -22.12
C THR A 356 24.72 -3.46 -22.26
N GLU A 357 24.76 -2.59 -23.27
CA GLU A 357 25.83 -1.57 -23.43
C GLU A 357 25.54 -0.28 -22.63
N GLU A 358 24.34 -0.14 -22.04
CA GLU A 358 23.95 1.03 -21.27
C GLU A 358 24.64 1.06 -19.89
N ASP A 359 24.97 2.27 -19.42
CA ASP A 359 25.53 2.48 -18.07
C ASP A 359 24.40 2.46 -17.02
N LEU A 360 24.03 1.26 -16.59
CA LEU A 360 23.00 1.08 -15.57
C LEU A 360 23.38 1.64 -14.19
N ALA A 361 24.68 1.84 -13.92
CA ALA A 361 25.11 2.46 -12.66
C ALA A 361 24.79 3.95 -12.67
N ALA A 362 25.09 4.67 -13.76
CA ALA A 362 24.73 6.07 -13.92
C ALA A 362 23.22 6.28 -13.96
N TRP A 363 22.49 5.38 -14.63
CA TRP A 363 21.02 5.38 -14.65
C TRP A 363 20.44 5.20 -13.23
N SER A 364 20.96 4.23 -12.48
CA SER A 364 20.55 3.93 -11.12
C SER A 364 20.83 5.08 -10.14
N GLU A 365 21.96 5.80 -10.31
CA GLU A 365 22.29 6.95 -9.47
C GLU A 365 21.17 7.99 -9.49
N VAL A 366 20.58 8.28 -10.65
CA VAL A 366 19.54 9.29 -10.79
C VAL A 366 18.17 8.78 -10.36
N TRP A 367 17.78 7.56 -10.78
CA TRP A 367 16.43 7.04 -10.55
C TRP A 367 16.23 6.41 -9.18
N VAL A 368 17.28 5.79 -8.62
CA VAL A 368 17.21 5.02 -7.37
C VAL A 368 17.75 5.78 -6.18
N ASN A 369 18.91 6.44 -6.34
CA ASN A 369 19.61 7.09 -5.23
C ASN A 369 19.19 8.56 -5.02
N GLN A 370 18.46 9.18 -5.98
CA GLN A 370 18.00 10.55 -5.88
C GLN A 370 16.49 10.61 -5.63
N LYS A 371 16.08 11.55 -4.76
CA LYS A 371 14.66 11.81 -4.47
C LYS A 371 14.03 12.75 -5.49
N GLY A 372 12.69 12.69 -5.59
CA GLY A 372 11.91 13.59 -6.43
C GLY A 372 11.79 13.10 -7.86
N MET A 373 11.28 13.98 -8.72
CA MET A 373 11.00 13.72 -10.13
C MET A 373 11.22 14.98 -10.95
N PRO A 374 11.44 14.89 -12.29
CA PRO A 374 11.58 16.06 -13.15
C PRO A 374 10.25 16.82 -13.28
N GLU A 375 10.31 18.14 -13.35
CA GLU A 375 9.25 18.96 -13.97
C GLU A 375 9.50 18.95 -15.49
N ILE A 376 8.48 18.59 -16.26
CA ILE A 376 8.55 18.46 -17.71
C ILE A 376 7.54 19.41 -18.34
N THR A 377 8.01 20.26 -19.24
CA THR A 377 7.18 21.19 -20.02
C THR A 377 7.31 20.89 -21.50
N ALA A 378 6.27 21.18 -22.26
CA ALA A 378 6.28 21.03 -23.72
C ALA A 378 5.68 22.24 -24.39
N SER A 379 6.19 22.62 -25.56
CA SER A 379 5.67 23.71 -26.37
C SER A 379 5.93 23.46 -27.86
N VAL A 380 5.09 24.02 -28.71
CA VAL A 380 5.36 24.08 -30.16
C VAL A 380 5.90 25.47 -30.50
N LYS A 381 7.14 25.52 -31.01
CA LYS A 381 7.83 26.76 -31.39
C LYS A 381 8.47 26.59 -32.78
N ASP A 382 8.22 27.50 -33.67
CA ASP A 382 8.79 27.52 -35.04
C ASP A 382 8.59 26.19 -35.82
N GLY A 383 7.48 25.53 -35.58
CA GLY A 383 7.16 24.22 -36.21
C GLY A 383 7.89 23.02 -35.59
N GLU A 384 8.45 23.19 -34.41
CA GLU A 384 9.11 22.11 -33.63
C GLU A 384 8.37 21.86 -32.33
N LEU A 385 8.22 20.61 -31.94
CA LEU A 385 7.95 20.22 -30.56
C LEU A 385 9.24 20.39 -29.76
N VAL A 386 9.16 21.18 -28.68
CA VAL A 386 10.24 21.37 -27.71
C VAL A 386 9.77 20.82 -26.37
N VAL A 387 10.48 19.84 -25.84
CA VAL A 387 10.23 19.25 -24.51
C VAL A 387 11.42 19.57 -23.62
N GLU A 388 11.18 20.13 -22.44
CA GLU A 388 12.22 20.55 -21.51
C GLU A 388 12.02 19.88 -20.16
N GLN A 389 13.10 19.34 -19.56
CA GLN A 389 13.10 18.83 -18.19
C GLN A 389 13.86 19.76 -17.25
N ARG A 390 13.38 19.86 -16.02
CA ARG A 390 14.01 20.66 -14.97
C ARG A 390 13.99 19.91 -13.64
N ASP A 391 15.08 19.99 -12.88
CA ASP A 391 15.09 19.54 -11.47
C ASP A 391 14.41 20.61 -10.58
N PRO A 392 13.24 20.32 -10.00
CA PRO A 392 12.54 21.30 -9.17
C PRO A 392 13.28 21.63 -7.86
N LEU A 393 14.23 20.80 -7.44
CA LEU A 393 15.06 21.03 -6.24
C LEU A 393 16.37 21.77 -6.52
N GLY A 394 16.63 22.13 -7.80
CA GLY A 394 17.78 22.96 -8.17
C GLY A 394 19.15 22.27 -8.09
N ARG A 395 19.19 20.93 -8.07
CA ARG A 395 20.45 20.16 -8.01
C ARG A 395 21.10 19.96 -9.37
N GLY A 396 20.38 20.32 -10.46
CA GLY A 396 20.82 20.12 -11.84
C GLY A 396 20.72 18.67 -12.32
N LEU A 397 19.94 17.84 -11.65
CA LEU A 397 19.71 16.46 -12.07
C LEU A 397 18.91 16.39 -13.37
N LYS A 398 19.19 15.36 -14.16
CA LYS A 398 18.51 15.02 -15.40
C LYS A 398 18.11 13.56 -15.34
N TRP A 399 16.85 13.28 -15.68
CA TRP A 399 16.26 11.94 -15.62
C TRP A 399 16.15 11.37 -17.04
N PRO A 400 17.01 10.43 -17.43
CA PRO A 400 16.95 9.80 -18.75
C PRO A 400 15.69 8.94 -18.85
N GLN A 401 14.84 9.19 -19.87
CA GLN A 401 13.62 8.43 -20.09
C GLN A 401 13.06 8.59 -21.50
N GLU A 402 12.31 7.57 -21.94
CA GLU A 402 11.58 7.57 -23.19
C GLU A 402 10.12 7.95 -22.96
N LEU A 403 9.64 8.94 -23.69
CA LEU A 403 8.27 9.46 -23.62
C LEU A 403 7.62 9.37 -25.01
N THR A 404 6.31 9.47 -25.05
CA THR A 404 5.58 9.68 -26.29
C THR A 404 4.62 10.85 -26.12
N TYR A 405 4.72 11.82 -27.01
CA TYR A 405 3.82 12.96 -27.10
C TYR A 405 2.91 12.83 -28.31
N ARG A 406 1.73 13.43 -28.24
CA ARG A 406 0.89 13.67 -29.41
C ARG A 406 0.61 15.16 -29.53
N VAL A 407 0.89 15.72 -30.71
CA VAL A 407 0.61 17.13 -31.03
C VAL A 407 -0.55 17.18 -32.02
N ILE A 408 -1.59 17.93 -31.68
CA ILE A 408 -2.81 18.09 -32.49
C ILE A 408 -2.97 19.57 -32.82
N CYS A 409 -2.94 19.95 -34.10
CA CYS A 409 -3.12 21.34 -34.56
C CYS A 409 -4.20 21.37 -35.64
N GLY A 410 -5.42 21.73 -35.25
CA GLY A 410 -6.59 21.66 -36.16
C GLY A 410 -6.95 20.20 -36.51
N THR A 411 -6.81 19.83 -37.78
CA THR A 411 -7.04 18.46 -38.29
C THR A 411 -5.80 17.61 -38.33
N ASP A 412 -4.63 18.20 -38.19
CA ASP A 412 -3.34 17.50 -38.27
C ASP A 412 -2.94 16.98 -36.89
N SER A 413 -2.39 15.77 -36.83
CA SER A 413 -1.97 15.12 -35.60
C SER A 413 -0.75 14.25 -35.84
N GLU A 414 0.21 14.27 -34.92
CA GLU A 414 1.44 13.47 -34.97
C GLU A 414 1.79 12.92 -33.59
N GLU A 415 2.19 11.65 -33.54
CA GLU A 415 2.81 11.05 -32.37
C GLU A 415 4.32 11.12 -32.47
N ILE A 416 4.96 11.62 -31.44
CA ILE A 416 6.38 11.94 -31.40
C ILE A 416 7.05 11.17 -30.27
N PRO A 417 7.95 10.22 -30.57
CA PRO A 417 8.82 9.65 -29.57
C PRO A 417 9.83 10.71 -29.11
N VAL A 418 9.98 10.84 -27.81
CA VAL A 418 10.85 11.83 -27.16
C VAL A 418 11.82 11.09 -26.25
N SER A 419 13.12 11.17 -26.56
CA SER A 419 14.20 10.69 -25.69
C SER A 419 14.76 11.85 -24.89
N LEU A 420 14.57 11.82 -23.56
CA LEU A 420 15.26 12.71 -22.65
C LEU A 420 16.53 12.01 -22.16
N GLU A 421 17.68 12.52 -22.58
CA GLU A 421 18.97 11.96 -22.21
C GLU A 421 19.48 12.52 -20.88
N GLY A 422 20.33 11.77 -20.18
CA GLY A 422 20.94 12.17 -18.91
C GLY A 422 21.91 13.36 -19.00
N ASN A 423 22.23 13.82 -20.19
CA ASN A 423 23.16 14.96 -20.46
C ASN A 423 22.43 16.18 -21.03
N SER A 424 21.14 16.13 -21.36
CA SER A 424 20.38 17.19 -22.00
C SER A 424 19.16 17.64 -21.15
N ASP A 425 18.93 18.96 -21.15
CA ASP A 425 17.75 19.58 -20.54
C ASP A 425 16.54 19.62 -21.48
N SER A 426 16.75 19.41 -22.79
CA SER A 426 15.71 19.57 -23.81
C SER A 426 15.84 18.59 -24.95
N PHE A 427 14.68 18.24 -25.50
CA PHE A 427 14.50 17.53 -26.75
C PHE A 427 13.81 18.44 -27.75
N ARG A 428 14.17 18.37 -29.04
CA ARG A 428 13.56 19.12 -30.14
C ARG A 428 13.32 18.22 -31.33
N MET A 429 12.11 18.29 -31.91
CA MET A 429 11.77 17.57 -33.12
C MET A 429 10.84 18.38 -34.00
N LYS A 430 11.19 18.53 -35.28
CA LYS A 430 10.38 19.22 -36.26
C LYS A 430 9.11 18.41 -36.55
N LEU A 431 7.96 19.08 -36.54
CA LEU A 431 6.69 18.47 -36.89
C LEU A 431 6.65 18.16 -38.40
N SER A 432 5.99 17.08 -38.77
CA SER A 432 5.78 16.68 -40.16
C SER A 432 4.82 17.60 -40.93
N PHE A 433 4.10 18.45 -40.20
CA PHE A 433 3.16 19.45 -40.72
C PHE A 433 3.45 20.84 -40.20
N LEU A 434 2.93 21.87 -40.87
CA LEU A 434 3.03 23.26 -40.42
C LEU A 434 1.90 23.55 -39.41
N PRO A 435 2.21 23.89 -38.14
CA PRO A 435 1.20 24.24 -37.17
C PRO A 435 0.32 25.40 -37.65
N ASN A 436 -0.99 25.18 -37.66
CA ASN A 436 -1.96 26.20 -38.00
C ASN A 436 -2.90 26.45 -36.81
N GLY A 437 -2.74 27.58 -36.17
CA GLY A 437 -3.52 27.94 -34.98
C GLY A 437 -2.95 27.36 -33.68
N ASN A 438 -3.79 27.26 -32.68
CA ASN A 438 -3.42 26.70 -31.38
C ASN A 438 -3.32 25.18 -31.45
N CYS A 439 -2.21 24.62 -30.95
CA CYS A 439 -1.99 23.18 -30.86
C CYS A 439 -2.33 22.68 -29.46
N VAL A 440 -2.89 21.48 -29.40
CA VAL A 440 -3.04 20.71 -28.16
C VAL A 440 -1.86 19.73 -28.08
N ILE A 441 -1.11 19.78 -26.98
CA ILE A 441 0.03 18.90 -26.73
C ILE A 441 -0.36 17.92 -25.64
N LEU A 442 -0.38 16.62 -25.97
CA LEU A 442 -0.72 15.55 -25.03
C LEU A 442 0.58 14.89 -24.57
N PRO A 443 0.96 15.05 -23.31
CA PRO A 443 2.18 14.44 -22.79
C PRO A 443 1.98 12.99 -22.45
N ASN A 444 3.06 12.18 -22.52
CA ASN A 444 3.14 10.83 -21.96
C ASN A 444 1.94 9.94 -22.32
N ILE A 445 1.51 9.96 -23.59
CA ILE A 445 0.24 9.33 -24.04
C ILE A 445 0.16 7.82 -23.80
N ASN A 446 1.31 7.15 -23.67
CA ASN A 446 1.41 5.71 -23.38
C ASN A 446 1.61 5.42 -21.87
N GLY A 447 1.65 6.46 -21.02
CA GLY A 447 1.84 6.36 -19.58
C GLY A 447 3.19 5.78 -19.14
N ARG A 448 4.24 5.80 -20.00
CA ARG A 448 5.53 5.15 -19.74
C ARG A 448 6.56 6.04 -19.06
N GLY A 449 6.33 7.36 -19.04
CA GLY A 449 7.21 8.30 -18.38
C GLY A 449 6.86 8.55 -16.93
N TYR A 450 7.82 9.08 -16.18
CA TYR A 450 7.67 9.48 -14.78
C TYR A 450 8.15 10.90 -14.58
N GLY A 451 7.28 11.78 -14.05
CA GLY A 451 7.57 13.18 -13.81
C GLY A 451 6.32 14.05 -13.72
N PHE A 452 6.47 15.28 -13.32
CA PHE A 452 5.41 16.28 -13.34
C PHE A 452 5.27 16.91 -14.73
N PHE A 453 4.32 16.43 -15.52
CA PHE A 453 3.99 16.99 -16.83
C PHE A 453 3.15 18.26 -16.62
N LYS A 454 3.82 19.40 -16.61
CA LYS A 454 3.21 20.67 -16.26
C LYS A 454 2.44 21.25 -17.43
N ILE A 455 1.19 21.64 -17.17
CA ILE A 455 0.33 22.36 -18.09
C ILE A 455 -0.23 23.62 -17.41
N THR A 456 -0.69 24.57 -18.23
CA THR A 456 -1.41 25.75 -17.78
C THR A 456 -2.93 25.51 -17.78
N GLU A 457 -3.68 26.39 -17.11
CA GLU A 457 -5.15 26.38 -17.13
C GLU A 457 -5.69 26.41 -18.58
N GLY A 458 -5.10 27.22 -19.46
CA GLY A 458 -5.51 27.34 -20.87
C GLY A 458 -5.30 26.04 -21.67
N GLU A 459 -4.23 25.31 -21.41
CA GLU A 459 -3.92 24.05 -22.09
C GLU A 459 -4.83 22.91 -21.60
N SER A 460 -5.32 22.97 -20.36
CA SER A 460 -6.14 21.92 -19.79
C SER A 460 -7.42 21.64 -20.58
N SER A 461 -8.02 22.67 -21.21
CA SER A 461 -9.24 22.53 -22.01
C SER A 461 -9.08 21.58 -23.19
N GLY A 462 -7.88 21.58 -23.83
CA GLY A 462 -7.53 20.65 -24.91
C GLY A 462 -7.46 19.21 -24.41
N LEU A 463 -6.84 18.99 -23.24
CA LEU A 463 -6.73 17.67 -22.62
C LEU A 463 -8.13 17.12 -22.25
N TRP A 464 -9.00 17.95 -21.66
CA TRP A 464 -10.39 17.57 -21.35
C TRP A 464 -11.19 17.19 -22.59
N SER A 465 -11.00 17.93 -23.69
CA SER A 465 -11.66 17.62 -24.97
C SER A 465 -11.25 16.24 -25.49
N VAL A 466 -9.94 15.95 -25.49
CA VAL A 466 -9.43 14.65 -25.95
C VAL A 466 -9.85 13.53 -25.00
N LEU A 467 -9.81 13.74 -23.68
CA LEU A 467 -10.27 12.77 -22.69
C LEU A 467 -11.71 12.30 -22.93
N ARG A 468 -12.59 13.23 -23.33
CA ARG A 468 -14.02 12.91 -23.63
C ARG A 468 -14.23 12.22 -24.97
N SER A 469 -13.38 12.45 -25.96
CA SER A 469 -13.56 11.96 -27.33
C SER A 469 -12.71 10.75 -27.69
N SER A 470 -11.68 10.44 -26.90
CA SER A 470 -10.78 9.33 -27.18
C SER A 470 -11.37 7.99 -26.78
N GLU A 471 -11.10 6.94 -27.58
CA GLU A 471 -11.35 5.54 -27.25
C GLU A 471 -10.12 4.84 -26.65
N ASP A 472 -8.96 5.49 -26.69
CA ASP A 472 -7.71 4.96 -26.12
C ASP A 472 -7.73 5.08 -24.60
N GLU A 473 -7.87 3.94 -23.92
CA GLU A 473 -7.98 3.86 -22.47
C GLU A 473 -6.71 4.27 -21.76
N VAL A 474 -5.53 3.94 -22.31
CA VAL A 474 -4.22 4.29 -21.71
C VAL A 474 -3.99 5.79 -21.80
N LEU A 475 -4.29 6.38 -22.96
CA LEU A 475 -4.26 7.83 -23.15
C LEU A 475 -5.19 8.53 -22.15
N LYS A 476 -6.43 8.05 -22.01
CA LYS A 476 -7.39 8.62 -21.04
C LYS A 476 -6.86 8.54 -19.62
N GLY A 477 -6.29 7.40 -19.22
CA GLY A 477 -5.68 7.23 -17.91
C GLY A 477 -4.52 8.19 -17.66
N SER A 478 -3.60 8.32 -18.65
CA SER A 478 -2.48 9.25 -18.57
C SER A 478 -2.94 10.73 -18.49
N LEU A 479 -3.98 11.10 -19.25
CA LEU A 479 -4.54 12.46 -19.17
C LEU A 479 -5.20 12.73 -17.82
N LEU A 480 -5.94 11.75 -17.25
CA LEU A 480 -6.51 11.89 -15.90
C LEU A 480 -5.42 12.11 -14.85
N ILE A 481 -4.33 11.36 -14.92
CA ILE A 481 -3.17 11.52 -14.00
C ILE A 481 -2.56 12.92 -14.19
N THR A 482 -2.31 13.34 -15.43
CA THR A 482 -1.75 14.66 -15.74
C THR A 482 -2.64 15.79 -15.21
N LEU A 483 -3.92 15.75 -15.46
CA LEU A 483 -4.88 16.76 -14.97
C LEU A 483 -4.94 16.77 -13.43
N TYR A 484 -5.00 15.61 -12.80
CA TYR A 484 -5.01 15.53 -11.35
C TYR A 484 -3.72 16.04 -10.70
N GLU A 485 -2.55 15.71 -11.25
CA GLU A 485 -1.29 16.27 -10.73
C GLU A 485 -1.21 17.79 -10.90
N ASN A 486 -1.69 18.33 -12.02
CA ASN A 486 -1.73 19.77 -12.20
C ASN A 486 -2.72 20.46 -11.25
N LEU A 487 -3.84 19.81 -10.87
CA LEU A 487 -4.69 20.26 -9.77
C LEU A 487 -3.90 20.29 -8.44
N ARG A 488 -3.13 19.25 -8.14
CA ARG A 488 -2.36 19.16 -6.89
C ARG A 488 -1.22 20.20 -6.81
N TRP A 489 -0.60 20.52 -7.94
CA TRP A 489 0.38 21.59 -8.07
C TRP A 489 -0.24 22.98 -8.24
N LYS A 490 -1.59 23.09 -8.25
CA LYS A 490 -2.36 24.34 -8.34
C LYS A 490 -2.11 25.11 -9.65
N THR A 491 -1.74 24.42 -10.73
CA THR A 491 -1.58 25.02 -12.07
C THR A 491 -2.92 25.08 -12.81
N ILE A 492 -3.91 24.28 -12.40
CA ILE A 492 -5.30 24.35 -12.85
C ILE A 492 -6.24 24.53 -11.66
N SER A 493 -7.41 25.14 -11.92
CA SER A 493 -8.33 25.50 -10.85
C SER A 493 -9.13 24.32 -10.31
N PRO A 494 -9.35 24.21 -8.98
CA PRO A 494 -10.18 23.16 -8.40
C PRO A 494 -11.65 23.22 -8.89
N GLN A 495 -12.16 24.41 -9.18
CA GLN A 495 -13.51 24.58 -9.69
C GLN A 495 -13.63 24.01 -11.11
N GLY A 496 -12.73 24.42 -12.03
CA GLY A 496 -12.72 23.91 -13.40
C GLY A 496 -12.54 22.40 -13.45
N PHE A 497 -11.60 21.88 -12.66
CA PHE A 497 -11.39 20.41 -12.55
C PHE A 497 -12.66 19.68 -12.10
N ARG A 498 -13.36 20.20 -11.11
CA ARG A 498 -14.60 19.59 -10.60
C ARG A 498 -15.72 19.62 -11.64
N GLU A 499 -15.93 20.75 -12.30
CA GLU A 499 -16.95 20.92 -13.33
C GLU A 499 -16.75 19.93 -14.49
N GLU A 500 -15.52 19.83 -14.98
CA GLU A 500 -15.15 18.89 -16.06
C GLU A 500 -15.30 17.43 -15.64
N MET A 501 -14.88 17.06 -14.42
CA MET A 501 -15.06 15.71 -13.90
C MET A 501 -16.53 15.33 -13.72
N LEU A 502 -17.39 16.24 -13.26
CA LEU A 502 -18.83 16.01 -13.15
C LEU A 502 -19.50 15.80 -14.52
N ALA A 503 -18.97 16.42 -15.57
CA ALA A 503 -19.42 16.20 -16.95
C ALA A 503 -18.89 14.88 -17.55
N TYR A 504 -17.66 14.48 -17.20
CA TYR A 504 -17.00 13.27 -17.70
C TYR A 504 -17.56 11.99 -17.08
N LEU A 505 -17.62 11.93 -15.75
CA LEU A 505 -17.86 10.72 -14.98
C LEU A 505 -19.14 9.94 -15.36
N PRO A 506 -20.31 10.55 -15.62
CA PRO A 506 -21.52 9.82 -15.97
C PRO A 506 -21.45 9.05 -17.29
N ASN A 507 -20.52 9.42 -18.17
CA ASN A 507 -20.38 8.87 -19.52
C ASN A 507 -19.21 7.86 -19.63
N GLU A 508 -18.42 7.68 -18.56
CA GLU A 508 -17.30 6.73 -18.57
C GLU A 508 -17.79 5.30 -18.33
N SER A 509 -17.52 4.41 -19.28
CA SER A 509 -17.91 3.00 -19.24
C SER A 509 -16.80 2.06 -18.75
N ASN A 510 -15.51 2.43 -18.94
CA ASN A 510 -14.39 1.63 -18.47
C ASN A 510 -14.28 1.71 -16.93
N SER A 511 -14.31 0.57 -16.26
CA SER A 511 -14.36 0.51 -14.80
C SER A 511 -13.09 1.01 -14.10
N LEU A 512 -11.92 0.90 -14.73
CA LEU A 512 -10.66 1.42 -14.19
C LEU A 512 -10.64 2.95 -14.27
N LEU A 513 -10.98 3.52 -15.43
CA LEU A 513 -11.07 4.96 -15.62
C LEU A 513 -12.16 5.59 -14.74
N PHE A 514 -13.30 4.92 -14.62
CA PHE A 514 -14.38 5.35 -13.74
C PHE A 514 -13.91 5.43 -12.28
N SER A 515 -13.19 4.42 -11.81
CA SER A 515 -12.66 4.40 -10.43
C SER A 515 -11.58 5.46 -10.20
N MET A 516 -10.71 5.73 -11.21
CA MET A 516 -9.72 6.81 -11.15
C MET A 516 -10.42 8.17 -11.03
N ALA A 517 -11.39 8.43 -11.90
CA ALA A 517 -12.16 9.69 -11.92
C ALA A 517 -12.91 9.91 -10.59
N LEU A 518 -13.54 8.86 -10.04
CA LEU A 518 -14.19 8.93 -8.72
C LEU A 518 -13.19 9.27 -7.60
N SER A 519 -12.03 8.62 -7.59
CA SER A 519 -10.99 8.89 -6.59
C SER A 519 -10.51 10.33 -6.64
N TYR A 520 -10.19 10.83 -7.85
CA TYR A 520 -9.71 12.20 -8.03
C TYR A 520 -10.77 13.26 -7.70
N LEU A 521 -12.01 12.97 -8.01
CA LEU A 521 -13.14 13.86 -7.66
C LEU A 521 -13.38 13.89 -6.15
N GLY A 522 -13.30 12.75 -5.49
CA GLY A 522 -13.35 12.62 -4.02
C GLY A 522 -12.22 13.39 -3.33
N ASP A 523 -11.00 13.23 -3.84
CA ASP A 523 -9.82 13.96 -3.34
C ASP A 523 -9.93 15.48 -3.60
N CYS A 524 -10.41 15.89 -4.76
CA CYS A 524 -10.68 17.29 -5.05
C CYS A 524 -11.67 17.90 -4.05
N GLN A 525 -12.77 17.19 -3.74
CA GLN A 525 -13.76 17.64 -2.76
C GLN A 525 -13.18 17.69 -1.33
N ARG A 526 -12.33 16.73 -0.97
CA ARG A 526 -11.71 16.65 0.35
C ARG A 526 -10.65 17.74 0.55
N ILE A 527 -9.76 17.95 -0.45
CA ILE A 527 -8.63 18.89 -0.35
C ILE A 527 -9.05 20.35 -0.60
N PHE A 528 -10.01 20.54 -1.51
CA PHE A 528 -10.56 21.82 -1.87
C PHE A 528 -12.07 21.85 -1.63
N PRO A 529 -12.53 21.92 -0.36
CA PRO A 529 -13.94 21.81 -0.01
C PRO A 529 -14.80 22.86 -0.72
N SER A 530 -15.97 22.43 -1.18
CA SER A 530 -16.98 23.29 -1.80
C SER A 530 -18.37 22.75 -1.48
N ASP A 531 -19.42 23.44 -1.95
CA ASP A 531 -20.79 22.91 -1.86
C ASP A 531 -20.88 21.49 -2.44
N SER A 532 -21.28 20.53 -1.61
CA SER A 532 -21.34 19.11 -1.99
C SER A 532 -22.54 18.74 -2.87
N ARG A 533 -23.60 19.59 -2.88
CA ARG A 533 -24.89 19.28 -3.56
C ARG A 533 -24.76 18.93 -5.05
N PRO A 534 -23.97 19.65 -5.87
CA PRO A 534 -23.80 19.25 -7.28
C PRO A 534 -23.19 17.85 -7.42
N LEU A 535 -22.20 17.54 -6.61
CA LEU A 535 -21.55 16.23 -6.59
C LEU A 535 -22.50 15.13 -6.05
N GLU A 536 -23.23 15.40 -4.97
CA GLU A 536 -24.26 14.49 -4.44
C GLU A 536 -25.31 14.14 -5.49
N GLN A 537 -25.79 15.11 -6.26
CA GLN A 537 -26.78 14.91 -7.31
C GLN A 537 -26.26 14.01 -8.43
N VAL A 538 -25.05 14.26 -8.93
CA VAL A 538 -24.43 13.45 -9.99
C VAL A 538 -24.18 12.03 -9.50
N LEU A 539 -23.59 11.86 -8.31
CA LEU A 539 -23.33 10.54 -7.74
C LEU A 539 -24.62 9.75 -7.49
N TRP A 540 -25.67 10.40 -6.96
CA TRP A 540 -26.94 9.72 -6.74
C TRP A 540 -27.63 9.31 -8.05
N LYS A 541 -27.52 10.14 -9.08
CA LYS A 541 -27.97 9.77 -10.42
C LYS A 541 -27.24 8.51 -10.92
N ILE A 542 -25.90 8.45 -10.78
CA ILE A 542 -25.13 7.26 -11.15
C ILE A 542 -25.57 6.04 -10.34
N VAL A 543 -25.73 6.18 -9.02
CA VAL A 543 -26.20 5.09 -8.13
C VAL A 543 -27.52 4.50 -8.60
N THR A 544 -28.43 5.33 -9.13
CA THR A 544 -29.79 4.90 -9.49
C THR A 544 -29.96 4.50 -10.95
N THR A 545 -29.13 5.01 -11.86
CA THR A 545 -29.36 4.87 -13.31
C THR A 545 -28.20 4.25 -14.10
N ASN A 546 -26.97 4.18 -13.56
CA ASN A 546 -25.85 3.64 -14.32
C ASN A 546 -26.08 2.15 -14.65
N PRO A 547 -25.86 1.69 -15.89
CA PRO A 547 -26.09 0.29 -16.28
C PRO A 547 -25.12 -0.69 -15.61
N VAL A 548 -23.93 -0.22 -15.19
CA VAL A 548 -22.89 -1.04 -14.59
C VAL A 548 -23.04 -1.06 -13.07
N SER A 549 -23.40 -2.21 -12.49
CA SER A 549 -23.67 -2.35 -11.05
C SER A 549 -22.47 -1.97 -10.16
N GLN A 550 -21.27 -2.32 -10.57
CA GLN A 550 -20.06 -1.94 -9.81
C GLN A 550 -19.81 -0.43 -9.80
N HIS A 551 -20.16 0.30 -10.86
CA HIS A 551 -20.12 1.78 -10.88
C HIS A 551 -21.13 2.38 -9.90
N ARG A 552 -22.33 1.78 -9.78
CA ARG A 552 -23.30 2.19 -8.76
C ARG A 552 -22.76 2.04 -7.35
N LEU A 553 -22.13 0.90 -7.05
CA LEU A 553 -21.54 0.63 -5.73
C LEU A 553 -20.39 1.59 -5.41
N GLN A 554 -19.49 1.84 -6.37
CA GLN A 554 -18.38 2.78 -6.19
C GLN A 554 -18.90 4.21 -6.00
N ALA A 555 -19.84 4.66 -6.82
CA ALA A 555 -20.48 5.95 -6.67
C ALA A 555 -21.24 6.09 -5.34
N PHE A 556 -21.91 5.03 -4.87
CA PHE A 556 -22.56 5.00 -3.57
C PHE A 556 -21.55 5.17 -2.42
N ARG A 557 -20.41 4.51 -2.49
CA ARG A 557 -19.36 4.63 -1.47
C ARG A 557 -18.78 6.05 -1.40
N LEU A 558 -18.55 6.69 -2.56
CA LEU A 558 -18.16 8.11 -2.59
C LEU A 558 -19.29 9.01 -2.10
N TYR A 559 -20.54 8.82 -2.58
CA TYR A 559 -21.71 9.57 -2.12
C TYR A 559 -21.84 9.53 -0.59
N ARG A 560 -21.72 8.36 0.03
CA ARG A 560 -21.72 8.19 1.49
C ARG A 560 -20.63 9.04 2.17
N SER A 561 -19.43 9.10 1.60
CA SER A 561 -18.29 9.78 2.21
C SER A 561 -18.38 11.31 2.12
N ILE A 562 -19.09 11.84 1.13
CA ILE A 562 -19.17 13.29 0.86
C ILE A 562 -20.54 13.89 1.23
N ALA A 563 -21.54 13.05 1.48
CA ALA A 563 -22.90 13.50 1.81
C ALA A 563 -22.87 14.48 3.00
N ASP A 564 -23.51 15.64 2.77
CA ASP A 564 -23.54 16.75 3.73
C ASP A 564 -24.89 17.46 3.76
N SER A 565 -25.62 17.43 2.63
CA SER A 565 -26.96 18.02 2.58
C SER A 565 -27.95 17.20 3.42
N GLU A 566 -28.92 17.89 4.03
CA GLU A 566 -29.98 17.26 4.83
C GLU A 566 -30.72 16.16 4.02
N GLU A 567 -30.97 16.40 2.73
CA GLU A 567 -31.60 15.44 1.83
C GLU A 567 -30.74 14.17 1.67
N ALA A 568 -29.43 14.31 1.45
CA ALA A 568 -28.51 13.19 1.30
C ALA A 568 -28.40 12.38 2.59
N VAL A 569 -28.25 13.04 3.72
CA VAL A 569 -28.16 12.40 5.03
C VAL A 569 -29.45 11.65 5.37
N GLN A 570 -30.63 12.27 5.17
CA GLN A 570 -31.92 11.62 5.43
C GLN A 570 -32.14 10.42 4.51
N ARG A 571 -31.76 10.49 3.25
CA ARG A 571 -31.79 9.38 2.29
C ARG A 571 -30.96 8.20 2.77
N LEU A 572 -29.71 8.45 3.18
CA LEU A 572 -28.80 7.43 3.70
C LEU A 572 -29.30 6.85 5.03
N TYR A 573 -29.92 7.66 5.89
CA TYR A 573 -30.52 7.19 7.13
C TYR A 573 -31.69 6.22 6.87
N THR A 574 -32.59 6.53 5.97
CA THR A 574 -33.70 5.67 5.57
C THR A 574 -33.19 4.35 4.99
N LEU A 575 -32.23 4.41 4.08
CA LEU A 575 -31.60 3.24 3.48
C LEU A 575 -30.96 2.32 4.53
N TRP A 576 -30.21 2.89 5.49
CA TRP A 576 -29.59 2.14 6.57
C TRP A 576 -30.64 1.53 7.52
N GLN A 577 -31.65 2.29 7.87
CA GLN A 577 -32.71 1.87 8.80
C GLN A 577 -33.50 0.70 8.23
N GLU A 578 -33.97 0.81 6.98
CA GLU A 578 -34.78 -0.17 6.28
C GLU A 578 -33.95 -1.35 5.72
N ARG A 579 -32.62 -1.23 5.66
CA ARG A 579 -31.71 -2.16 4.98
C ARG A 579 -32.10 -2.38 3.51
N LYS A 580 -32.60 -1.36 2.87
CA LYS A 580 -33.04 -1.39 1.48
C LYS A 580 -32.05 -0.63 0.62
N ALA A 581 -31.11 -1.35 0.03
CA ALA A 581 -30.13 -0.80 -0.91
C ALA A 581 -30.84 -0.25 -2.18
N PRO A 582 -30.23 0.71 -2.88
CA PRO A 582 -30.71 1.13 -4.20
C PRO A 582 -30.81 -0.09 -5.15
N LYS A 583 -31.75 -0.02 -6.10
CA LYS A 583 -31.94 -1.09 -7.08
C LYS A 583 -30.60 -1.42 -7.80
N ASP A 584 -30.29 -2.69 -7.94
CA ASP A 584 -29.07 -3.22 -8.56
C ASP A 584 -27.75 -2.68 -7.93
N CYS A 585 -27.80 -2.29 -6.66
CA CYS A 585 -26.65 -1.89 -5.86
C CYS A 585 -26.64 -2.75 -4.57
N THR A 586 -25.80 -3.77 -4.52
CA THR A 586 -25.72 -4.65 -3.34
C THR A 586 -24.76 -4.06 -2.31
N LEU A 587 -25.25 -3.77 -1.12
CA LEU A 587 -24.45 -3.27 0.00
C LEU A 587 -24.04 -4.39 0.93
N SER A 588 -22.77 -4.43 1.26
CA SER A 588 -22.18 -5.39 2.21
C SER A 588 -22.41 -5.01 3.67
N GLU A 589 -22.09 -5.92 4.59
CA GLU A 589 -22.05 -5.63 6.03
C GLU A 589 -21.12 -4.44 6.32
N SER A 590 -19.96 -4.38 5.65
CA SER A 590 -18.99 -3.27 5.78
C SER A 590 -19.57 -1.94 5.31
N ASP A 591 -20.37 -1.92 4.26
CA ASP A 591 -21.05 -0.71 3.79
C ASP A 591 -22.07 -0.20 4.82
N TYR A 592 -22.87 -1.10 5.44
CA TYR A 592 -23.80 -0.73 6.52
C TYR A 592 -23.08 -0.28 7.80
N ILE A 593 -21.94 -0.87 8.14
CA ILE A 593 -21.08 -0.40 9.25
C ILE A 593 -20.59 1.01 8.97
N GLY A 594 -20.02 1.26 7.78
CA GLY A 594 -19.57 2.59 7.37
C GLY A 594 -20.69 3.64 7.36
N LEU A 595 -21.90 3.25 6.90
CA LEU A 595 -23.10 4.10 7.01
C LEU A 595 -23.42 4.47 8.45
N SER A 596 -23.38 3.51 9.38
CA SER A 596 -23.70 3.77 10.79
C SER A 596 -22.76 4.77 11.44
N TYR A 597 -21.44 4.71 11.13
CA TYR A 597 -20.48 5.68 11.63
C TYR A 597 -20.74 7.09 11.08
N MET A 598 -20.94 7.21 9.76
CA MET A 598 -21.25 8.48 9.11
C MET A 598 -22.54 9.09 9.67
N LEU A 599 -23.61 8.29 9.75
CA LEU A 599 -24.91 8.73 10.26
C LEU A 599 -24.87 9.14 11.75
N ALA A 600 -24.07 8.45 12.59
CA ALA A 600 -23.88 8.84 13.96
C ALA A 600 -23.21 10.21 14.12
N MET A 601 -22.33 10.57 13.17
CA MET A 601 -21.69 11.89 13.17
C MET A 601 -22.61 13.01 12.66
N HIS A 602 -23.47 12.72 11.67
CA HIS A 602 -24.41 13.68 11.10
C HIS A 602 -25.69 13.89 11.92
N LEU A 603 -26.10 12.85 12.67
CA LEU A 603 -27.36 12.82 13.43
C LEU A 603 -27.08 12.59 14.92
N PRO A 604 -26.46 13.55 15.61
CA PRO A 604 -25.99 13.38 16.99
C PRO A 604 -27.10 12.98 17.95
N GLU A 605 -28.33 13.42 17.73
CA GLU A 605 -29.50 13.06 18.55
C GLU A 605 -29.96 11.60 18.37
N LYS A 606 -29.51 10.92 17.30
CA LYS A 606 -29.82 9.50 17.01
C LYS A 606 -28.60 8.58 17.15
N ALA A 607 -27.42 9.16 17.42
CA ALA A 607 -26.14 8.44 17.36
C ALA A 607 -26.12 7.16 18.20
N ASP A 608 -26.51 7.22 19.47
CA ASP A 608 -26.51 6.07 20.38
C ASP A 608 -27.44 4.94 19.85
N LYS A 609 -28.62 5.30 19.32
CA LYS A 609 -29.55 4.34 18.72
C LYS A 609 -28.98 3.72 17.45
N ILE A 610 -28.33 4.51 16.59
CA ILE A 610 -27.70 4.03 15.35
C ILE A 610 -26.62 3.01 15.70
N ILE A 611 -25.72 3.33 16.60
CA ILE A 611 -24.62 2.47 17.00
C ILE A 611 -25.11 1.18 17.64
N ALA A 612 -26.04 1.25 18.59
CA ALA A 612 -26.61 0.07 19.24
C ALA A 612 -27.32 -0.85 18.24
N THR A 613 -28.10 -0.26 17.32
CA THR A 613 -28.81 -1.02 16.28
C THR A 613 -27.81 -1.73 15.34
N GLN A 614 -26.78 -1.04 14.86
CA GLN A 614 -25.77 -1.64 13.99
C GLN A 614 -25.00 -2.75 14.70
N LEU A 615 -24.60 -2.54 15.96
CA LEU A 615 -23.90 -3.55 16.77
C LEU A 615 -24.71 -4.85 16.90
N SER A 616 -26.04 -4.74 17.05
CA SER A 616 -26.92 -5.92 17.14
C SER A 616 -27.01 -6.70 15.81
N ARG A 617 -26.72 -6.05 14.67
CA ARG A 617 -26.79 -6.64 13.33
C ARG A 617 -25.52 -7.41 12.94
N ILE A 618 -24.38 -7.15 13.60
CA ILE A 618 -23.11 -7.78 13.30
C ILE A 618 -23.07 -9.19 13.91
N GLN A 619 -22.85 -10.20 13.09
CA GLN A 619 -22.85 -11.61 13.51
C GLN A 619 -21.43 -12.12 13.81
N ASN A 620 -20.45 -11.79 12.96
CA ASN A 620 -19.09 -12.24 13.15
C ASN A 620 -18.49 -11.64 14.44
N PRO A 621 -17.98 -12.47 15.38
CA PRO A 621 -17.51 -11.99 16.68
C PRO A 621 -16.29 -11.09 16.60
N ASP A 622 -15.40 -11.29 15.64
CA ASP A 622 -14.21 -10.47 15.48
C ASP A 622 -14.58 -9.07 14.93
N ARG A 623 -15.46 -9.00 13.92
CA ARG A 623 -16.04 -7.72 13.43
C ARG A 623 -16.84 -6.98 14.51
N LYS A 624 -17.53 -7.73 15.37
CA LYS A 624 -18.26 -7.13 16.48
C LYS A 624 -17.35 -6.45 17.50
N LYS A 625 -16.23 -7.09 17.84
CA LYS A 625 -15.18 -6.51 18.71
C LYS A 625 -14.56 -5.26 18.09
N GLU A 626 -14.28 -5.30 16.79
CA GLU A 626 -13.80 -4.14 16.05
C GLU A 626 -14.78 -2.96 16.12
N TYR A 627 -16.05 -3.22 15.82
CA TYR A 627 -17.10 -2.21 15.88
C TYR A 627 -17.23 -1.58 17.27
N GLN A 628 -17.18 -2.40 18.33
CA GLN A 628 -17.20 -1.94 19.71
C GLN A 628 -15.99 -1.06 20.08
N PHE A 629 -14.81 -1.36 19.51
CA PHE A 629 -13.61 -0.57 19.72
C PHE A 629 -13.70 0.80 19.01
N ILE A 630 -14.20 0.81 17.77
CA ILE A 630 -14.21 2.02 16.94
C ILE A 630 -15.38 2.94 17.29
N SER A 631 -16.56 2.40 17.58
CA SER A 631 -17.79 3.19 17.71
C SER A 631 -17.76 4.32 18.75
N PRO A 632 -17.02 4.28 19.88
CA PRO A 632 -16.89 5.42 20.77
C PRO A 632 -16.24 6.65 20.13
N SER A 633 -15.43 6.48 19.07
CA SER A 633 -14.81 7.60 18.35
C SER A 633 -15.81 8.45 17.55
N VAL A 634 -16.99 7.91 17.24
CA VAL A 634 -18.07 8.66 16.57
C VAL A 634 -19.13 9.22 17.53
N SER A 635 -18.93 9.10 18.84
CA SER A 635 -19.86 9.63 19.85
C SER A 635 -20.16 11.12 19.63
N PRO A 636 -21.41 11.57 19.85
CA PRO A 636 -21.75 12.99 19.82
C PRO A 636 -21.14 13.78 21.01
N ARG A 637 -20.79 13.09 22.10
CA ARG A 637 -20.24 13.70 23.32
C ARG A 637 -18.73 13.93 23.18
N LYS A 638 -18.31 15.18 23.30
CA LYS A 638 -16.87 15.56 23.15
C LYS A 638 -16.00 14.85 24.19
N GLU A 639 -16.46 14.76 25.44
CA GLU A 639 -15.74 14.15 26.56
C GLU A 639 -15.43 12.66 26.30
N GLU A 640 -16.34 11.95 25.64
CA GLU A 640 -16.08 10.55 25.24
C GLU A 640 -15.04 10.47 24.14
N ARG A 641 -15.10 11.35 23.13
CA ARG A 641 -14.10 11.42 22.09
C ARG A 641 -12.71 11.78 22.62
N ASP A 642 -12.64 12.76 23.53
CA ASP A 642 -11.39 13.12 24.21
C ASP A 642 -10.81 11.94 25.01
N SER A 643 -11.67 11.15 25.68
CA SER A 643 -11.29 9.91 26.35
C SER A 643 -10.73 8.87 25.39
N VAL A 644 -11.38 8.68 24.22
CA VAL A 644 -10.89 7.77 23.17
C VAL A 644 -9.51 8.24 22.68
N PHE A 645 -9.37 9.53 22.38
CA PHE A 645 -8.07 10.09 21.94
C PHE A 645 -6.98 9.87 22.99
N ALA A 646 -7.25 10.21 24.25
CA ALA A 646 -6.30 9.98 25.34
C ALA A 646 -5.93 8.51 25.51
N SER A 647 -6.89 7.60 25.32
CA SER A 647 -6.66 6.16 25.32
C SER A 647 -5.72 5.73 24.18
N LEU A 648 -5.88 6.29 22.97
CA LEU A 648 -5.02 5.98 21.81
C LEU A 648 -3.57 6.46 21.98
N LEU A 649 -3.30 7.41 22.86
CA LEU A 649 -1.92 7.82 23.20
C LEU A 649 -1.18 6.78 24.03
N ILE A 650 -1.87 5.76 24.57
CA ILE A 650 -1.28 4.67 25.36
C ILE A 650 -1.08 3.45 24.47
N ALA A 651 0.18 3.01 24.30
CA ALA A 651 0.54 1.89 23.40
C ALA A 651 -0.29 0.62 23.63
N GLY A 652 -0.55 0.25 24.88
CA GLY A 652 -1.33 -0.94 25.24
C GLY A 652 -2.75 -0.96 24.66
N ASN A 653 -3.35 0.22 24.41
CA ASN A 653 -4.72 0.36 23.93
C ASN A 653 -4.84 0.41 22.39
N ARG A 654 -3.72 0.52 21.67
CA ARG A 654 -3.69 0.57 20.18
C ARG A 654 -3.03 -0.65 19.54
N ARG A 655 -3.02 -1.80 20.24
CA ARG A 655 -2.39 -3.05 19.76
C ARG A 655 -2.99 -3.57 18.44
N VAL A 656 -4.26 -3.29 18.18
CA VAL A 656 -4.89 -3.57 16.88
C VAL A 656 -4.84 -2.30 16.04
N GLU A 657 -3.74 -2.08 15.38
CA GLU A 657 -3.41 -0.83 14.69
C GLU A 657 -4.43 -0.40 13.64
N PRO A 658 -5.02 -1.31 12.81
CA PRO A 658 -6.09 -0.93 11.90
C PRO A 658 -7.30 -0.31 12.62
N TRP A 659 -7.66 -0.83 13.80
CA TRP A 659 -8.77 -0.30 14.59
C TRP A 659 -8.43 1.07 15.19
N ALA A 660 -7.20 1.21 15.71
CA ALA A 660 -6.71 2.47 16.25
C ALA A 660 -6.65 3.57 15.17
N SER A 661 -6.17 3.22 13.97
CA SER A 661 -6.14 4.13 12.81
C SER A 661 -7.55 4.55 12.39
N SER A 662 -8.51 3.62 12.35
CA SER A 662 -9.91 3.92 12.04
C SER A 662 -10.55 4.82 13.08
N ALA A 663 -10.32 4.55 14.37
CA ALA A 663 -10.83 5.39 15.47
C ALA A 663 -10.25 6.81 15.40
N LEU A 664 -8.93 6.94 15.16
CA LEU A 664 -8.27 8.24 15.03
C LEU A 664 -8.80 9.02 13.81
N ALA A 665 -9.04 8.35 12.68
CA ALA A 665 -9.63 8.99 11.51
C ALA A 665 -11.05 9.52 11.76
N HIS A 666 -11.89 8.78 12.51
CA HIS A 666 -13.21 9.26 12.89
C HIS A 666 -13.16 10.46 13.88
N LEU A 667 -12.21 10.45 14.81
CA LEU A 667 -11.99 11.60 15.71
C LEU A 667 -11.62 12.86 14.92
N ASN A 668 -10.86 12.71 13.84
CA ASN A 668 -10.40 13.81 12.97
C ASN A 668 -11.25 13.98 11.71
N HIS A 669 -12.50 13.50 11.72
CA HIS A 669 -13.39 13.65 10.58
C HIS A 669 -13.70 15.13 10.29
N ARG A 670 -13.88 15.50 8.98
CA ARG A 670 -14.11 16.89 8.52
C ARG A 670 -15.22 17.65 9.30
N LEU A 671 -16.28 16.94 9.71
CA LEU A 671 -17.38 17.54 10.50
C LEU A 671 -16.95 18.00 11.90
N ARG A 672 -15.78 17.61 12.35
CA ARG A 672 -15.25 17.87 13.69
C ARG A 672 -13.92 18.60 13.66
N GLU A 673 -13.51 19.10 12.49
CA GLU A 673 -12.20 19.69 12.29
C GLU A 673 -11.85 20.76 13.33
N GLN A 674 -12.79 21.66 13.65
CA GLN A 674 -12.57 22.73 14.64
C GLN A 674 -12.21 22.20 16.04
N GLU A 675 -12.82 21.09 16.44
CA GLU A 675 -12.55 20.47 17.75
C GLU A 675 -11.28 19.63 17.73
N SER A 676 -11.08 18.89 16.63
CA SER A 676 -9.99 17.91 16.51
C SER A 676 -8.63 18.52 16.19
N VAL A 677 -8.54 19.78 15.79
CA VAL A 677 -7.26 20.51 15.69
C VAL A 677 -6.44 20.37 16.99
N ALA A 678 -7.10 20.33 18.15
CA ALA A 678 -6.45 20.13 19.45
C ALA A 678 -5.73 18.79 19.60
N TYR A 679 -6.08 17.77 18.79
CA TYR A 679 -5.42 16.45 18.81
C TYR A 679 -4.13 16.42 18.00
N ILE A 680 -3.89 17.38 17.08
CA ILE A 680 -2.77 17.34 16.14
C ILE A 680 -1.44 17.31 16.90
N ARG A 681 -1.18 18.29 17.73
CA ARG A 681 0.11 18.41 18.43
C ARG A 681 0.41 17.22 19.33
N PRO A 682 -0.47 16.79 20.27
CA PRO A 682 -0.19 15.62 21.11
C PRO A 682 0.03 14.33 20.31
N ALA A 683 -0.68 14.15 19.19
CA ALA A 683 -0.52 12.98 18.34
C ALA A 683 0.82 13.00 17.58
N LEU A 684 1.31 14.17 17.13
CA LEU A 684 2.63 14.31 16.52
C LEU A 684 3.75 14.13 17.54
N GLU A 685 3.59 14.64 18.76
CA GLU A 685 4.54 14.42 19.88
C GLU A 685 4.65 12.94 20.27
N ALA A 686 3.58 12.15 20.09
CA ALA A 686 3.58 10.72 20.33
C ALA A 686 4.31 9.89 19.24
N MET A 687 4.64 10.47 18.08
CA MET A 687 5.21 9.76 16.94
C MET A 687 6.45 8.89 17.25
N PRO A 688 7.43 9.34 18.06
CA PRO A 688 8.59 8.50 18.39
C PRO A 688 8.21 7.26 19.20
N GLU A 689 7.16 7.36 20.01
CA GLU A 689 6.63 6.22 20.77
C GLU A 689 5.80 5.31 19.88
N VAL A 690 4.98 5.88 18.99
CA VAL A 690 4.21 5.15 17.98
C VAL A 690 5.14 4.32 17.08
N GLN A 691 6.26 4.89 16.61
CA GLN A 691 7.28 4.15 15.85
C GLN A 691 7.87 2.99 16.66
N ARG A 692 8.21 3.24 17.92
CA ARG A 692 8.88 2.24 18.76
C ARG A 692 7.98 1.05 19.11
N THR A 693 6.69 1.29 19.29
CA THR A 693 5.72 0.30 19.78
C THR A 693 4.82 -0.27 18.71
N GLY A 694 4.64 0.46 17.62
CA GLY A 694 3.80 0.07 16.49
C GLY A 694 4.59 -0.64 15.39
N ASP A 695 3.87 -1.12 14.40
CA ASP A 695 4.43 -1.81 13.24
C ASP A 695 5.02 -0.85 12.18
N ILE A 696 5.66 -1.38 11.14
CA ILE A 696 6.37 -0.59 10.12
C ILE A 696 5.48 0.45 9.43
N PHE A 697 4.23 0.12 9.16
CA PHE A 697 3.27 1.04 8.51
C PHE A 697 2.53 1.96 9.47
N PHE A 698 2.55 1.63 10.77
CA PHE A 698 1.71 2.34 11.72
C PHE A 698 2.06 3.82 11.90
N PRO A 699 3.32 4.27 11.91
CA PRO A 699 3.64 5.70 11.96
C PRO A 699 3.00 6.51 10.83
N THR A 700 3.04 6.00 9.59
CA THR A 700 2.40 6.64 8.43
C THR A 700 0.88 6.62 8.54
N ALA A 701 0.29 5.47 8.92
CA ALA A 701 -1.15 5.33 9.11
C ALA A 701 -1.67 6.25 10.22
N TRP A 702 -0.93 6.41 11.31
CA TRP A 702 -1.22 7.32 12.42
C TRP A 702 -1.33 8.76 11.95
N VAL A 703 -0.30 9.27 11.26
CA VAL A 703 -0.30 10.66 10.76
C VAL A 703 -1.36 10.86 9.67
N ARG A 704 -1.57 9.88 8.80
CA ARG A 704 -2.63 9.93 7.78
C ARG A 704 -4.01 10.04 8.45
N SER A 705 -4.29 9.18 9.42
CA SER A 705 -5.57 9.19 10.15
C SER A 705 -5.78 10.50 10.94
N LEU A 706 -4.69 11.10 11.39
CA LEU A 706 -4.72 12.38 12.09
C LEU A 706 -5.04 13.55 11.15
N LEU A 707 -4.36 13.63 9.97
CA LEU A 707 -4.31 14.87 9.17
C LEU A 707 -5.18 14.85 7.92
N SER A 708 -5.54 13.68 7.37
CA SER A 708 -6.12 13.60 6.02
C SER A 708 -7.42 14.36 5.80
N ALA A 709 -8.19 14.61 6.85
CA ALA A 709 -9.47 15.33 6.76
C ALA A 709 -9.39 16.80 7.21
N HIS A 710 -8.23 17.26 7.65
CA HIS A 710 -7.99 18.65 7.99
C HIS A 710 -7.64 19.47 6.75
N THR A 711 -8.21 20.66 6.61
CA THR A 711 -7.95 21.61 5.50
C THR A 711 -7.80 23.06 6.00
N SER A 712 -7.99 23.31 7.31
CA SER A 712 -7.99 24.62 7.91
C SER A 712 -6.59 25.21 8.09
N LYS A 713 -6.53 26.54 8.14
CA LYS A 713 -5.31 27.27 8.50
C LYS A 713 -4.85 26.97 9.93
N GLU A 714 -5.79 26.63 10.80
CA GLU A 714 -5.54 26.27 12.20
C GLU A 714 -4.79 24.94 12.26
N ALA A 715 -5.20 23.92 11.50
CA ALA A 715 -4.49 22.66 11.41
C ALA A 715 -3.06 22.85 10.88
N ARG A 716 -2.88 23.65 9.83
CA ARG A 716 -1.55 24.01 9.31
C ARG A 716 -0.69 24.67 10.38
N LYS A 717 -1.24 25.65 11.14
CA LYS A 717 -0.50 26.31 12.22
C LYS A 717 -0.03 25.35 13.30
N GLU A 718 -0.83 24.33 13.65
CA GLU A 718 -0.40 23.32 14.63
C GLU A 718 0.75 22.46 14.11
N VAL A 719 0.76 22.08 12.83
CA VAL A 719 1.88 21.37 12.20
C VAL A 719 3.13 22.26 12.15
N ASP A 720 3.01 23.54 11.74
CA ASP A 720 4.13 24.48 11.69
C ASP A 720 4.70 24.74 13.10
N ALA A 721 3.83 24.91 14.09
CA ALA A 721 4.21 25.11 15.49
C ALA A 721 4.89 23.86 16.09
N PHE A 722 4.46 22.65 15.69
CA PHE A 722 5.14 21.41 16.06
C PHE A 722 6.59 21.41 15.57
N PHE A 723 6.84 21.66 14.27
CA PHE A 723 8.20 21.72 13.73
C PHE A 723 9.05 22.85 14.32
N THR A 724 8.43 23.98 14.62
CA THR A 724 9.14 25.10 15.32
C THR A 724 9.58 24.71 16.72
N ALA A 725 8.74 23.98 17.45
CA ALA A 725 9.05 23.50 18.79
C ALA A 725 10.06 22.32 18.82
N HIS A 726 10.18 21.58 17.72
CA HIS A 726 11.00 20.38 17.62
C HIS A 726 11.95 20.45 16.41
N PRO A 727 12.91 21.41 16.35
CA PRO A 727 13.80 21.59 15.20
C PRO A 727 14.68 20.36 14.91
N ASP A 728 15.01 19.58 15.94
CA ASP A 728 15.84 18.37 15.86
C ASP A 728 14.99 17.08 15.77
N PHE A 729 13.71 17.19 15.37
CA PHE A 729 12.85 16.00 15.25
C PHE A 729 13.43 15.03 14.20
N PRO A 730 13.40 13.70 14.43
CA PRO A 730 14.02 12.71 13.55
C PRO A 730 13.58 12.88 12.10
N LEU A 731 14.55 12.98 11.17
CA LEU A 731 14.30 13.31 9.76
C LEU A 731 13.29 12.35 9.10
N MET A 732 13.44 11.04 9.30
CA MET A 732 12.55 10.05 8.70
C MET A 732 11.10 10.21 9.18
N LEU A 733 10.88 10.48 10.46
CA LEU A 733 9.54 10.77 11.01
C LEU A 733 9.03 12.12 10.50
N SER A 734 9.89 13.14 10.41
CA SER A 734 9.55 14.45 9.83
C SER A 734 9.05 14.30 8.39
N ASN A 735 9.71 13.44 7.59
CA ASN A 735 9.28 13.16 6.22
C ASN A 735 7.89 12.54 6.16
N LYS A 736 7.58 11.58 7.04
CA LYS A 736 6.21 11.00 7.13
C LYS A 736 5.15 12.05 7.45
N ILE A 737 5.45 12.98 8.36
CA ILE A 737 4.54 14.10 8.66
C ILE A 737 4.38 15.00 7.43
N LYS A 738 5.47 15.42 6.78
CA LYS A 738 5.44 16.30 5.60
C LYS A 738 4.70 15.67 4.42
N GLN A 739 4.84 14.36 4.20
CA GLN A 739 4.10 13.60 3.20
C GLN A 739 2.60 13.70 3.44
N GLN A 740 2.14 13.40 4.65
CA GLN A 740 0.72 13.37 4.99
C GLN A 740 0.09 14.77 5.20
N ALA A 741 0.89 15.78 5.55
CA ALA A 741 0.45 17.15 5.72
C ALA A 741 0.48 17.99 4.43
N SER A 742 0.99 17.45 3.30
CA SER A 742 1.28 18.22 2.08
C SER A 742 0.07 18.98 1.51
N HIS A 743 -1.13 18.47 1.72
CA HIS A 743 -2.37 19.11 1.24
C HIS A 743 -2.75 20.37 2.04
N LEU A 744 -2.15 20.61 3.21
CA LEU A 744 -2.36 21.82 4.01
C LEU A 744 -1.58 23.02 3.45
N TYR A 745 -0.64 22.81 2.53
CA TYR A 745 0.28 23.80 1.94
C TYR A 745 -0.01 23.98 0.45
#